data_7d86048a9e2853937836662641e1470e
#
_entry.id   7d86048a9e2853937836662641e1470e
#
_cell.length_a   1.000
_cell.length_b   1.000
_cell.length_c   1.000
_cell.angle_alpha   90.00
_cell.angle_beta   90.00
_cell.angle_gamma   90.00
#
_symmetry.space_group_name_H-M   'P 1'
#
loop_
_entity.id
_entity.type
_entity.pdbx_description
1 polymer ?
#
loop_
_entity_poly.entity_id
_entity_poly.type
_entity_poly.pdbx_seq_one_letter_code
_entity_poly.pdbx_strand_id
1 'polypeptide(L)'
;MLKKNQLLMIVFTIISYSSIFCQENYSLQSPNEKLAVNFFMTSSGEPVYIVSHSGSVVIKQSKLGIVRSDYDFSTKLTLDSVSTESIISDNYTLQHGKRLNCNYTANKRIFYLTNSNSRMMEIIFQVSDDGIAFRYHFPEKTDTPVKIFKEVSSFHFDLSTKAFLQLCVDARMGWNFSSPSYEEFYKLNIPVGTNAPYQAGWVMPALFNVGKYWINITETAVDTNYCGSRLSQFSPDGEYSTQFPQPQEGRPGEPVLPESVLPWYTPWRIIAITDNLADLVESTLETDLAAPAKYDVSAWLEPGIASWSWVILKDDSTVYDAQRRFIDFAAMMNWKYCLIDAFWDTQIGYEKIKLLADYAKTKNVKILLWYNSAGDWNTTPLTPRDKMLTKESRCAEFQKLKDMDISGIKVDFFGGDGQSMMKYYIDILKDAAKYNLVVNFHGCTFPRGWHRTYPNLVSMEAIRGEEYVTFGQANADQQPLHCTIIPFTRNLFDPMDFTPVNFSGIPNITRRTTGGFEIALSVIFTSGIQHIAETPAGMAAQKDFVIEYMSALPETWDNVKFIDGFPGKFVVLARKKGNTWYIAGINGETSERTIVLQAPFINKKSKSVIITDSDHEKDLTKREIKFSEPVQITMHPYGGFVIKTLLQ
;
A
#
# COMPACT_ATOMS: atom_id res chain seq x y z
N MET A 1 10.52 -52.50 -85.33
CA MET A 1 9.18 -52.42 -84.76
C MET A 1 9.30 -52.52 -83.22
N LEU A 2 9.33 -51.40 -82.55
CA LEU A 2 9.44 -51.33 -81.11
C LEU A 2 8.18 -50.70 -80.54
N LYS A 3 7.44 -51.46 -79.71
CA LYS A 3 6.27 -50.95 -78.94
C LYS A 3 6.75 -50.19 -77.71
N LYS A 4 6.31 -48.93 -77.60
CA LYS A 4 6.46 -48.10 -76.37
C LYS A 4 5.37 -48.52 -75.37
N ASN A 5 5.77 -48.98 -74.19
CA ASN A 5 4.90 -49.10 -73.02
C ASN A 5 4.90 -47.77 -72.29
N GLN A 6 3.76 -47.13 -72.17
CA GLN A 6 3.59 -45.97 -71.22
C GLN A 6 3.19 -46.52 -69.88
N LEU A 7 4.06 -46.21 -68.85
CA LEU A 7 3.77 -46.47 -67.43
C LEU A 7 3.05 -45.26 -66.86
N LEU A 8 1.78 -45.45 -66.50
CA LEU A 8 0.93 -44.42 -65.87
C LEU A 8 1.29 -44.35 -64.34
N MET A 9 1.98 -43.28 -63.89
CA MET A 9 2.30 -43.07 -62.52
C MET A 9 1.18 -42.28 -61.82
N ILE A 10 0.37 -42.94 -60.99
CA ILE A 10 -0.66 -42.28 -60.18
C ILE A 10 0.01 -41.71 -58.94
N VAL A 11 0.11 -40.36 -58.89
CA VAL A 11 0.56 -39.63 -57.71
C VAL A 11 -0.61 -39.46 -56.76
N PHE A 12 -0.63 -40.20 -55.67
CA PHE A 12 -1.55 -39.95 -54.54
C PHE A 12 -1.03 -38.72 -53.74
N THR A 13 -1.70 -37.59 -53.93
CA THR A 13 -1.47 -36.41 -53.08
C THR A 13 -2.23 -36.63 -51.77
N ILE A 14 -1.53 -37.00 -50.69
CA ILE A 14 -2.06 -37.01 -49.33
C ILE A 14 -2.20 -35.54 -48.88
N ILE A 15 -3.41 -35.00 -48.94
CA ILE A 15 -3.73 -33.72 -48.32
C ILE A 15 -3.85 -34.00 -46.82
N SER A 16 -2.80 -33.67 -46.08
CA SER A 16 -2.83 -33.61 -44.61
C SER A 16 -3.71 -32.42 -44.21
N TYR A 17 -4.93 -32.67 -43.80
CA TYR A 17 -5.71 -31.68 -43.06
C TYR A 17 -5.04 -31.50 -41.69
N SER A 18 -4.16 -30.56 -41.59
CA SER A 18 -3.82 -29.99 -40.29
C SER A 18 -5.04 -29.18 -39.84
N SER A 19 -5.83 -29.74 -38.94
CA SER A 19 -6.83 -28.98 -38.20
C SER A 19 -6.10 -27.89 -37.44
N ILE A 20 -6.14 -26.69 -37.99
CA ILE A 20 -5.80 -25.48 -37.24
C ILE A 20 -6.91 -25.38 -36.19
N PHE A 21 -6.64 -25.88 -34.98
CA PHE A 21 -7.44 -25.50 -33.80
C PHE A 21 -7.33 -24.00 -33.68
N CYS A 22 -8.34 -23.28 -34.17
CA CYS A 22 -8.51 -21.86 -33.87
C CYS A 22 -8.75 -21.76 -32.35
N GLN A 23 -7.73 -21.46 -31.59
CA GLN A 23 -7.84 -21.23 -30.16
C GLN A 23 -8.71 -19.99 -29.98
N GLU A 24 -9.92 -20.15 -29.42
CA GLU A 24 -10.80 -19.01 -29.14
C GLU A 24 -10.11 -18.05 -28.19
N ASN A 25 -9.91 -16.83 -28.65
CA ASN A 25 -9.28 -15.76 -27.91
C ASN A 25 -10.33 -14.72 -27.55
N TYR A 26 -10.54 -14.50 -26.26
CA TYR A 26 -11.51 -13.56 -25.74
C TYR A 26 -10.81 -12.32 -25.23
N SER A 27 -11.04 -11.19 -25.89
CA SER A 27 -10.49 -9.90 -25.48
C SER A 27 -11.49 -9.12 -24.63
N LEU A 28 -11.01 -8.45 -23.58
CA LEU A 28 -11.73 -7.43 -22.82
C LEU A 28 -10.86 -6.18 -22.76
N GLN A 29 -11.42 -5.04 -23.17
CA GLN A 29 -10.69 -3.77 -23.23
C GLN A 29 -11.12 -2.80 -22.12
N SER A 30 -10.27 -1.82 -21.82
CA SER A 30 -10.64 -0.67 -20.99
C SER A 30 -11.65 0.24 -21.71
N PRO A 31 -12.40 1.11 -21.00
CA PRO A 31 -13.31 2.08 -21.62
C PRO A 31 -12.64 2.99 -22.66
N ASN A 32 -11.37 3.36 -22.47
CA ASN A 32 -10.57 4.14 -23.42
C ASN A 32 -9.83 3.30 -24.47
N GLU A 33 -10.05 1.98 -24.51
CA GLU A 33 -9.48 1.00 -25.45
C GLU A 33 -7.94 0.87 -25.42
N LYS A 34 -7.25 1.49 -24.47
CA LYS A 34 -5.78 1.40 -24.39
C LYS A 34 -5.29 0.11 -23.76
N LEU A 35 -5.97 -0.38 -22.74
CA LEU A 35 -5.65 -1.65 -22.07
C LEU A 35 -6.50 -2.78 -22.63
N ALA A 36 -5.91 -3.95 -22.80
CA ALA A 36 -6.64 -5.15 -23.16
C ALA A 36 -6.07 -6.37 -22.43
N VAL A 37 -6.96 -7.21 -21.88
CA VAL A 37 -6.65 -8.56 -21.45
C VAL A 37 -7.22 -9.55 -22.45
N ASN A 38 -6.38 -10.48 -22.91
CA ASN A 38 -6.76 -11.57 -23.79
C ASN A 38 -6.71 -12.87 -23.00
N PHE A 39 -7.87 -13.50 -22.85
CA PHE A 39 -8.02 -14.77 -22.14
C PHE A 39 -8.16 -15.92 -23.14
N PHE A 40 -7.55 -17.05 -22.86
CA PHE A 40 -7.70 -18.27 -23.65
C PHE A 40 -7.36 -19.53 -22.82
N MET A 41 -7.74 -20.69 -23.34
CA MET A 41 -7.43 -21.99 -22.75
C MET A 41 -6.27 -22.65 -23.51
N THR A 42 -5.31 -23.21 -22.79
CA THR A 42 -4.28 -24.07 -23.42
C THR A 42 -4.86 -25.41 -23.86
N SER A 43 -4.13 -26.16 -24.68
CA SER A 43 -4.53 -27.51 -25.08
C SER A 43 -4.64 -28.51 -23.92
N SER A 44 -3.98 -28.22 -22.79
CA SER A 44 -4.08 -29.00 -21.53
C SER A 44 -5.24 -28.56 -20.63
N GLY A 45 -6.06 -27.57 -21.08
CA GLY A 45 -7.17 -27.04 -20.30
C GLY A 45 -6.71 -26.15 -19.14
N GLU A 46 -5.61 -25.41 -19.31
CA GLU A 46 -5.14 -24.40 -18.36
C GLU A 46 -5.64 -23.03 -18.79
N PRO A 47 -6.31 -22.26 -17.92
CA PRO A 47 -6.68 -20.88 -18.21
C PRO A 47 -5.46 -19.98 -18.13
N VAL A 48 -5.27 -19.15 -19.16
CA VAL A 48 -4.15 -18.21 -19.26
C VAL A 48 -4.60 -16.86 -19.80
N TYR A 49 -3.79 -15.83 -19.55
CA TYR A 49 -4.05 -14.49 -20.06
C TYR A 49 -2.78 -13.80 -20.55
N ILE A 50 -2.96 -12.80 -21.41
CA ILE A 50 -1.93 -11.88 -21.90
C ILE A 50 -2.47 -10.46 -21.72
N VAL A 51 -1.61 -9.52 -21.33
CA VAL A 51 -2.00 -8.11 -21.21
C VAL A 51 -1.25 -7.27 -22.23
N SER A 52 -1.98 -6.38 -22.88
CA SER A 52 -1.41 -5.39 -23.79
C SER A 52 -1.85 -3.96 -23.45
N HIS A 53 -0.96 -3.00 -23.71
CA HIS A 53 -1.24 -1.56 -23.67
C HIS A 53 -1.01 -0.96 -25.04
N SER A 54 -2.04 -0.36 -25.64
CA SER A 54 -2.00 0.23 -26.99
C SER A 54 -1.39 -0.74 -28.03
N GLY A 55 -1.81 -2.01 -27.98
CA GLY A 55 -1.36 -3.08 -28.88
C GLY A 55 0.01 -3.70 -28.55
N SER A 56 0.79 -3.15 -27.60
CA SER A 56 2.07 -3.72 -27.15
C SER A 56 1.83 -4.68 -25.98
N VAL A 57 2.34 -5.91 -26.05
CA VAL A 57 2.30 -6.87 -24.94
C VAL A 57 3.20 -6.36 -23.81
N VAL A 58 2.61 -6.19 -22.61
CA VAL A 58 3.29 -5.71 -21.40
C VAL A 58 3.38 -6.78 -20.31
N ILE A 59 2.45 -7.76 -20.32
CA ILE A 59 2.54 -9.01 -19.56
C ILE A 59 2.34 -10.15 -20.55
N LYS A 60 3.31 -11.04 -20.63
CA LYS A 60 3.29 -12.23 -21.48
C LYS A 60 2.26 -13.24 -20.99
N GLN A 61 2.10 -14.36 -21.67
CA GLN A 61 1.22 -15.44 -21.25
C GLN A 61 1.49 -15.80 -19.79
N SER A 62 0.48 -15.63 -18.96
CA SER A 62 0.48 -15.82 -17.51
C SER A 62 -0.63 -16.77 -17.11
N LYS A 63 -0.42 -17.52 -16.05
CA LYS A 63 -1.34 -18.58 -15.60
C LYS A 63 -2.44 -18.02 -14.72
N LEU A 64 -3.57 -18.74 -14.72
CA LEU A 64 -4.69 -18.57 -13.81
C LEU A 64 -5.06 -19.93 -13.20
N GLY A 65 -5.71 -19.91 -12.03
CA GLY A 65 -6.27 -21.10 -11.44
C GLY A 65 -6.02 -21.24 -9.94
N ILE A 66 -6.77 -22.13 -9.35
CA ILE A 66 -6.81 -22.41 -7.91
C ILE A 66 -6.75 -23.93 -7.68
N VAL A 67 -5.96 -24.36 -6.72
CA VAL A 67 -5.96 -25.73 -6.19
C VAL A 67 -6.65 -25.72 -4.84
N ARG A 68 -7.88 -26.25 -4.78
CA ARG A 68 -8.67 -26.43 -3.55
C ARG A 68 -8.39 -27.81 -2.93
N SER A 69 -8.79 -27.99 -1.68
CA SER A 69 -8.65 -29.26 -0.95
C SER A 69 -9.48 -30.41 -1.53
N ASP A 70 -10.56 -30.08 -2.24
CA ASP A 70 -11.49 -31.03 -2.84
C ASP A 70 -11.29 -31.21 -4.35
N TYR A 71 -10.90 -30.14 -5.08
CA TYR A 71 -10.77 -30.15 -6.54
C TYR A 71 -9.65 -29.22 -7.03
N ASP A 72 -9.05 -29.61 -8.17
CA ASP A 72 -8.12 -28.79 -8.92
C ASP A 72 -8.87 -27.95 -9.98
N PHE A 73 -8.64 -26.64 -9.96
CA PHE A 73 -9.16 -25.68 -10.94
C PHE A 73 -8.01 -24.93 -11.63
N SER A 74 -6.89 -25.60 -11.86
CA SER A 74 -5.73 -25.04 -12.57
C SER A 74 -5.43 -25.72 -13.90
N THR A 75 -5.89 -26.97 -14.10
CA THR A 75 -5.64 -27.78 -15.30
C THR A 75 -6.87 -28.62 -15.66
N LYS A 76 -6.91 -29.10 -16.91
CA LYS A 76 -8.00 -29.98 -17.42
C LYS A 76 -9.39 -29.35 -17.23
N LEU A 77 -9.45 -28.03 -17.37
CA LEU A 77 -10.70 -27.28 -17.34
C LEU A 77 -11.29 -27.18 -18.75
N THR A 78 -12.60 -27.07 -18.78
CA THR A 78 -13.37 -26.72 -19.98
C THR A 78 -13.95 -25.32 -19.80
N LEU A 79 -13.84 -24.47 -20.81
CA LEU A 79 -14.54 -23.18 -20.85
C LEU A 79 -15.97 -23.48 -21.35
N ASP A 80 -16.95 -23.39 -20.47
CA ASP A 80 -18.34 -23.68 -20.78
C ASP A 80 -19.03 -22.51 -21.48
N SER A 81 -18.79 -21.31 -21.01
CA SER A 81 -19.36 -20.09 -21.57
C SER A 81 -18.59 -18.84 -21.12
N VAL A 82 -18.88 -17.73 -21.79
CA VAL A 82 -18.34 -16.39 -21.47
C VAL A 82 -19.51 -15.43 -21.41
N SER A 83 -19.56 -14.59 -20.37
CA SER A 83 -20.61 -13.57 -20.25
C SER A 83 -20.52 -12.53 -21.36
N THR A 84 -21.60 -11.84 -21.63
CA THR A 84 -21.56 -10.56 -22.35
C THR A 84 -20.71 -9.56 -21.54
N GLU A 85 -20.06 -8.65 -22.24
CA GLU A 85 -19.39 -7.53 -21.63
C GLU A 85 -20.39 -6.60 -20.94
N SER A 86 -20.04 -6.09 -19.78
CA SER A 86 -20.86 -5.14 -19.01
C SER A 86 -20.00 -4.05 -18.41
N ILE A 87 -20.54 -2.84 -18.33
CA ILE A 87 -19.88 -1.70 -17.67
C ILE A 87 -20.22 -1.72 -16.19
N ILE A 88 -19.20 -1.51 -15.36
CA ILE A 88 -19.35 -1.29 -13.92
C ILE A 88 -18.96 0.16 -13.62
N SER A 89 -19.71 0.81 -12.76
CA SER A 89 -19.40 2.13 -12.22
C SER A 89 -19.63 2.16 -10.72
N ASP A 90 -18.74 2.85 -10.01
CA ASP A 90 -18.87 3.11 -8.58
C ASP A 90 -18.41 4.55 -8.29
N ASN A 91 -19.12 5.22 -7.37
CA ASN A 91 -18.79 6.55 -6.88
C ASN A 91 -18.85 6.51 -5.36
N TYR A 92 -17.76 6.84 -4.70
CA TYR A 92 -17.66 6.75 -3.25
C TYR A 92 -16.78 7.86 -2.67
N THR A 93 -16.91 8.08 -1.37
CA THR A 93 -16.11 9.06 -0.63
C THR A 93 -15.31 8.33 0.46
N LEU A 94 -14.01 8.62 0.51
CA LEU A 94 -13.12 8.18 1.58
C LEU A 94 -13.09 9.24 2.70
N GLN A 95 -12.80 8.82 3.93
CA GLN A 95 -12.62 9.74 5.06
C GLN A 95 -11.24 10.38 5.07
N HIS A 96 -10.25 9.70 4.51
CA HIS A 96 -8.85 10.15 4.39
C HIS A 96 -8.16 9.44 3.22
N GLY A 97 -6.95 9.89 2.87
CA GLY A 97 -6.15 9.33 1.80
C GLY A 97 -5.69 10.40 0.81
N LYS A 98 -5.25 9.98 -0.37
CA LYS A 98 -4.74 10.88 -1.41
C LYS A 98 -5.85 11.61 -2.19
N ARG A 99 -7.06 11.07 -2.19
CA ARG A 99 -8.25 11.60 -2.86
C ARG A 99 -9.49 11.20 -2.07
N LEU A 100 -10.37 12.16 -1.78
CA LEU A 100 -11.58 11.85 -1.01
C LEU A 100 -12.73 11.37 -1.90
N ASN A 101 -12.98 12.03 -3.03
CA ASN A 101 -14.05 11.64 -3.96
C ASN A 101 -13.46 10.81 -5.09
N CYS A 102 -13.84 9.55 -5.15
CA CYS A 102 -13.36 8.56 -6.09
C CYS A 102 -14.46 8.16 -7.06
N ASN A 103 -14.08 7.96 -8.32
CA ASN A 103 -14.97 7.50 -9.39
C ASN A 103 -14.29 6.34 -10.10
N TYR A 104 -14.96 5.22 -10.21
CA TYR A 104 -14.48 4.02 -10.89
C TYR A 104 -15.38 3.67 -12.06
N THR A 105 -14.78 3.33 -13.18
CA THR A 105 -15.49 2.77 -14.35
C THR A 105 -14.61 1.70 -14.99
N ALA A 106 -15.18 0.53 -15.24
CA ALA A 106 -14.49 -0.58 -15.85
C ALA A 106 -15.42 -1.43 -16.72
N ASN A 107 -14.88 -2.06 -17.75
CA ASN A 107 -15.52 -3.14 -18.46
C ASN A 107 -15.30 -4.45 -17.72
N LYS A 108 -16.34 -5.28 -17.62
CA LYS A 108 -16.34 -6.55 -16.89
C LYS A 108 -16.73 -7.70 -17.81
N ARG A 109 -16.06 -8.86 -17.64
CA ARG A 109 -16.40 -10.12 -18.26
C ARG A 109 -16.17 -11.29 -17.29
N ILE A 110 -17.01 -12.33 -17.39
CA ILE A 110 -16.93 -13.53 -16.57
C ILE A 110 -16.70 -14.72 -17.48
N PHE A 111 -15.74 -15.57 -17.14
CA PHE A 111 -15.43 -16.83 -17.78
C PHE A 111 -15.89 -17.96 -16.87
N TYR A 112 -16.78 -18.81 -17.36
CA TYR A 112 -17.34 -19.94 -16.63
C TYR A 112 -16.60 -21.21 -17.02
N LEU A 113 -15.92 -21.81 -16.07
CA LEU A 113 -15.09 -23.00 -16.29
C LEU A 113 -15.58 -24.16 -15.42
N THR A 114 -15.55 -25.36 -15.98
CA THR A 114 -15.77 -26.59 -15.21
C THR A 114 -14.53 -27.47 -15.24
N ASN A 115 -14.31 -28.19 -14.14
CA ASN A 115 -13.31 -29.23 -14.08
C ASN A 115 -13.88 -30.60 -14.49
N SER A 116 -13.05 -31.65 -14.57
CA SER A 116 -13.46 -32.99 -14.96
C SER A 116 -14.55 -33.61 -14.07
N ASN A 117 -14.83 -33.04 -12.90
CA ASN A 117 -15.89 -33.44 -11.97
C ASN A 117 -17.15 -32.58 -12.08
N SER A 118 -17.29 -31.78 -13.16
CA SER A 118 -18.39 -30.85 -13.39
C SER A 118 -18.57 -29.83 -12.25
N ARG A 119 -17.48 -29.44 -11.58
CA ARG A 119 -17.47 -28.39 -10.58
C ARG A 119 -17.04 -27.07 -11.21
N MET A 120 -17.76 -25.99 -10.86
CA MET A 120 -17.63 -24.69 -11.52
C MET A 120 -16.67 -23.76 -10.79
N MET A 121 -15.87 -23.05 -11.57
CA MET A 121 -15.12 -21.86 -11.16
C MET A 121 -15.40 -20.73 -12.16
N GLU A 122 -15.65 -19.56 -11.65
CA GLU A 122 -15.74 -18.34 -12.45
C GLU A 122 -14.45 -17.54 -12.32
N ILE A 123 -13.90 -17.06 -13.46
CA ILE A 123 -12.84 -16.06 -13.47
C ILE A 123 -13.45 -14.74 -13.90
N ILE A 124 -13.37 -13.74 -13.03
CA ILE A 124 -13.98 -12.42 -13.22
C ILE A 124 -12.87 -11.43 -13.51
N PHE A 125 -12.90 -10.82 -14.69
CA PHE A 125 -12.04 -9.69 -15.05
C PHE A 125 -12.80 -8.37 -15.00
N GLN A 126 -12.10 -7.33 -14.53
CA GLN A 126 -12.46 -5.92 -14.69
C GLN A 126 -11.26 -5.19 -15.30
N VAL A 127 -11.53 -4.35 -16.31
CA VAL A 127 -10.50 -3.56 -17.00
C VAL A 127 -10.96 -2.10 -16.98
N SER A 128 -10.25 -1.27 -16.19
CA SER A 128 -10.40 0.20 -16.12
C SER A 128 -9.33 0.87 -16.98
N ASP A 129 -9.38 2.20 -17.06
CA ASP A 129 -8.41 2.95 -17.86
C ASP A 129 -6.99 2.96 -17.28
N ASP A 130 -6.84 2.60 -15.99
CA ASP A 130 -5.60 2.60 -15.23
C ASP A 130 -5.13 1.20 -14.80
N GLY A 131 -5.89 0.13 -15.14
CA GLY A 131 -5.44 -1.23 -14.84
C GLY A 131 -6.45 -2.34 -15.10
N ILE A 132 -6.00 -3.54 -14.77
CA ILE A 132 -6.73 -4.79 -14.91
C ILE A 132 -6.80 -5.44 -13.53
N ALA A 133 -7.96 -5.98 -13.20
CA ALA A 133 -8.14 -6.79 -12.01
C ALA A 133 -8.82 -8.11 -12.34
N PHE A 134 -8.44 -9.18 -11.64
CA PHE A 134 -9.14 -10.45 -11.72
C PHE A 134 -9.28 -11.09 -10.34
N ARG A 135 -10.32 -11.91 -10.20
CA ARG A 135 -10.54 -12.78 -9.04
C ARG A 135 -11.30 -14.03 -9.43
N TYR A 136 -11.31 -15.00 -8.53
CA TYR A 136 -12.07 -16.25 -8.69
C TYR A 136 -13.34 -16.21 -7.85
N HIS A 137 -14.36 -16.91 -8.35
CA HIS A 137 -15.60 -17.15 -7.63
C HIS A 137 -16.00 -18.63 -7.77
N PHE A 138 -16.37 -19.23 -6.65
CA PHE A 138 -16.92 -20.59 -6.58
C PHE A 138 -18.39 -20.47 -6.18
N PRO A 139 -19.35 -20.64 -7.16
CA PRO A 139 -20.76 -20.36 -6.94
C PRO A 139 -21.53 -21.48 -6.25
N GLU A 140 -20.91 -22.64 -6.06
CA GLU A 140 -21.49 -23.79 -5.37
C GLU A 140 -21.92 -23.42 -3.95
N LYS A 141 -22.75 -24.24 -3.32
CA LYS A 141 -23.13 -24.09 -1.90
C LYS A 141 -22.65 -25.29 -1.11
N THR A 142 -21.93 -25.05 -0.05
CA THR A 142 -21.49 -26.08 0.91
C THR A 142 -21.61 -25.57 2.34
N ASP A 143 -21.93 -26.49 3.28
CA ASP A 143 -21.86 -26.22 4.71
C ASP A 143 -20.51 -26.64 5.30
N THR A 144 -19.72 -27.42 4.55
CA THR A 144 -18.37 -27.84 4.93
C THR A 144 -17.37 -26.88 4.32
N PRO A 145 -16.46 -26.29 5.13
CA PRO A 145 -15.40 -25.44 4.61
C PRO A 145 -14.47 -26.18 3.66
N VAL A 146 -14.08 -25.51 2.58
CA VAL A 146 -13.04 -25.95 1.65
C VAL A 146 -11.81 -25.05 1.83
N LYS A 147 -10.61 -25.63 1.62
CA LYS A 147 -9.34 -24.93 1.75
C LYS A 147 -8.71 -24.70 0.39
N ILE A 148 -8.10 -23.54 0.18
CA ILE A 148 -7.25 -23.28 -0.99
C ILE A 148 -5.81 -23.58 -0.60
N PHE A 149 -5.19 -24.58 -1.25
CA PHE A 149 -3.80 -24.93 -1.01
C PHE A 149 -2.84 -24.07 -1.80
N LYS A 150 -3.25 -23.65 -3.02
CA LYS A 150 -2.40 -22.87 -3.91
C LYS A 150 -3.24 -22.05 -4.88
N GLU A 151 -2.80 -20.85 -5.15
CA GLU A 151 -3.17 -20.06 -6.30
C GLU A 151 -2.03 -20.11 -7.31
N VAL A 152 -2.33 -20.51 -8.56
CA VAL A 152 -1.32 -20.62 -9.61
C VAL A 152 -1.20 -19.36 -10.46
N SER A 153 -1.99 -18.34 -10.14
CA SER A 153 -1.92 -17.04 -10.82
C SER A 153 -0.50 -16.51 -10.89
N SER A 154 -0.10 -16.04 -12.06
CA SER A 154 1.24 -15.54 -12.32
C SER A 154 1.23 -14.25 -13.11
N PHE A 155 2.39 -13.58 -13.14
CA PHE A 155 2.67 -12.34 -13.84
C PHE A 155 4.00 -12.51 -14.58
N HIS A 156 3.96 -12.71 -15.90
CA HIS A 156 5.12 -13.05 -16.72
C HIS A 156 5.64 -11.83 -17.49
N PHE A 157 6.79 -11.34 -17.09
CA PHE A 157 7.46 -10.19 -17.70
C PHE A 157 8.54 -10.59 -18.69
N ASP A 158 8.88 -9.69 -19.61
CA ASP A 158 10.08 -9.83 -20.43
C ASP A 158 11.34 -9.67 -19.57
N LEU A 159 12.40 -10.44 -19.85
CA LEU A 159 13.65 -10.41 -19.08
C LEU A 159 14.39 -9.05 -19.15
N SER A 160 14.07 -8.19 -20.12
CA SER A 160 14.56 -6.81 -20.17
C SER A 160 13.93 -5.88 -19.12
N THR A 161 12.82 -6.31 -18.49
CA THR A 161 12.09 -5.56 -17.48
C THR A 161 12.93 -5.34 -16.22
N LYS A 162 12.76 -4.17 -15.61
CA LYS A 162 13.36 -3.82 -14.32
C LYS A 162 12.30 -3.84 -13.22
N ALA A 163 12.69 -4.32 -12.05
CA ALA A 163 11.82 -4.45 -10.90
C ALA A 163 12.27 -3.59 -9.73
N PHE A 164 11.32 -3.12 -8.95
CA PHE A 164 11.49 -2.37 -7.70
C PHE A 164 10.69 -3.11 -6.65
N LEU A 165 11.35 -3.93 -5.85
CA LEU A 165 10.73 -4.94 -5.01
C LEU A 165 11.22 -4.82 -3.56
N GLN A 166 10.29 -4.95 -2.62
CA GLN A 166 10.60 -5.08 -1.21
C GLN A 166 10.64 -6.58 -0.85
N LEU A 167 11.70 -7.01 -0.17
CA LEU A 167 11.79 -8.39 0.30
C LEU A 167 10.80 -8.65 1.46
N CYS A 168 10.37 -9.90 1.59
CA CYS A 168 9.66 -10.37 2.78
C CYS A 168 10.60 -11.23 3.61
N VAL A 169 10.76 -10.89 4.88
CA VAL A 169 11.54 -11.69 5.84
C VAL A 169 10.74 -12.93 6.24
N ASP A 170 11.41 -14.08 6.38
CA ASP A 170 10.75 -15.31 6.77
C ASP A 170 10.11 -15.20 8.17
N ALA A 171 9.03 -15.94 8.35
CA ALA A 171 8.24 -15.92 9.58
C ALA A 171 9.08 -16.29 10.80
N ARG A 172 8.82 -15.62 11.92
CA ARG A 172 9.52 -15.82 13.21
C ARG A 172 11.00 -15.46 13.17
N MET A 173 11.44 -14.70 12.17
CA MET A 173 12.76 -14.09 12.14
C MET A 173 12.71 -12.65 12.70
N GLY A 174 13.87 -12.01 12.69
CA GLY A 174 14.00 -10.64 13.13
C GLY A 174 13.95 -10.45 14.66
N TRP A 175 13.80 -9.20 15.07
CA TRP A 175 13.78 -8.86 16.50
C TRP A 175 12.57 -9.48 17.20
N ASN A 176 12.83 -10.22 18.27
CA ASN A 176 11.80 -10.89 19.08
C ASN A 176 10.74 -11.68 18.29
N PHE A 177 11.15 -12.26 17.15
CA PHE A 177 10.28 -13.10 16.29
C PHE A 177 9.08 -12.34 15.68
N SER A 178 9.17 -11.02 15.52
CA SER A 178 8.08 -10.19 15.03
C SER A 178 7.91 -10.18 13.50
N SER A 179 8.80 -10.81 12.73
CA SER A 179 8.67 -10.87 11.27
C SER A 179 7.64 -11.90 10.81
N PRO A 180 7.06 -11.70 9.60
CA PRO A 180 7.23 -10.56 8.71
C PRO A 180 6.44 -9.33 9.17
N SER A 181 7.05 -8.14 9.02
CA SER A 181 6.45 -6.85 9.38
C SER A 181 6.47 -5.86 8.22
N TYR A 182 7.02 -6.26 7.07
CA TYR A 182 7.19 -5.46 5.85
C TYR A 182 8.07 -4.21 6.02
N GLU A 183 8.83 -4.13 7.10
CA GLU A 183 9.72 -3.01 7.44
C GLU A 183 11.10 -3.19 6.79
N GLU A 184 11.12 -3.25 5.44
CA GLU A 184 12.34 -3.48 4.68
C GLU A 184 12.55 -2.43 3.58
N PHE A 185 13.79 -2.24 3.15
CA PHE A 185 14.11 -1.37 2.02
C PHE A 185 13.79 -2.04 0.68
N TYR A 186 13.29 -1.27 -0.27
CA TYR A 186 13.13 -1.71 -1.65
C TYR A 186 14.48 -1.98 -2.33
N LYS A 187 14.56 -3.06 -3.09
CA LYS A 187 15.61 -3.29 -4.08
C LYS A 187 15.22 -2.54 -5.35
N LEU A 188 16.04 -1.57 -5.74
CA LEU A 188 15.72 -0.65 -6.81
C LEU A 188 16.34 -1.11 -8.15
N ASN A 189 15.55 -1.05 -9.22
CA ASN A 189 15.99 -1.28 -10.60
C ASN A 189 16.74 -2.62 -10.82
N ILE A 190 16.32 -3.67 -10.10
CA ILE A 190 16.91 -5.01 -10.25
C ILE A 190 16.35 -5.71 -11.50
N PRO A 191 17.10 -6.64 -12.12
CA PRO A 191 16.58 -7.45 -13.22
C PRO A 191 15.39 -8.30 -12.76
N VAL A 192 14.38 -8.42 -13.61
CA VAL A 192 13.34 -9.43 -13.45
C VAL A 192 13.97 -10.83 -13.47
N GLY A 193 13.47 -11.77 -12.67
CA GLY A 193 14.10 -13.07 -12.47
C GLY A 193 15.10 -13.12 -11.30
N THR A 194 15.37 -11.97 -10.64
CA THR A 194 16.18 -11.96 -9.41
C THR A 194 15.43 -12.69 -8.29
N ASN A 195 16.10 -13.66 -7.68
CA ASN A 195 15.54 -14.42 -6.55
C ASN A 195 15.45 -13.56 -5.29
N ALA A 196 14.36 -13.69 -4.54
CA ALA A 196 14.29 -13.12 -3.19
C ALA A 196 15.26 -13.84 -2.24
N PRO A 197 15.87 -13.09 -1.30
CA PRO A 197 16.84 -13.69 -0.36
C PRO A 197 16.20 -14.64 0.66
N TYR A 198 14.89 -14.49 0.92
CA TYR A 198 14.11 -15.29 1.86
C TYR A 198 13.04 -16.11 1.14
N GLN A 199 12.62 -17.22 1.74
CA GLN A 199 11.59 -18.10 1.20
C GLN A 199 10.21 -17.41 1.12
N ALA A 200 9.97 -16.42 1.97
CA ALA A 200 8.75 -15.64 1.97
C ALA A 200 8.54 -14.80 0.69
N GLY A 201 9.57 -14.61 -0.14
CA GLY A 201 9.46 -13.97 -1.45
C GLY A 201 9.47 -12.44 -1.40
N TRP A 202 8.67 -11.80 -2.28
CA TRP A 202 8.59 -10.35 -2.43
C TRP A 202 7.20 -9.84 -2.03
N VAL A 203 7.15 -8.75 -1.26
CA VAL A 203 5.88 -8.15 -0.84
C VAL A 203 5.23 -7.34 -1.96
N MET A 204 3.93 -7.10 -1.83
CA MET A 204 3.15 -6.16 -2.62
C MET A 204 2.95 -4.85 -1.82
N PRO A 205 2.76 -3.71 -2.50
CA PRO A 205 2.78 -3.47 -3.95
C PRO A 205 4.16 -3.62 -4.57
N ALA A 206 4.26 -4.27 -5.72
CA ALA A 206 5.49 -4.54 -6.47
C ALA A 206 5.51 -3.77 -7.79
N LEU A 207 6.55 -2.98 -8.05
CA LEU A 207 6.63 -2.11 -9.22
C LEU A 207 7.59 -2.66 -10.27
N PHE A 208 7.18 -2.61 -11.54
CA PHE A 208 7.94 -3.07 -12.71
C PHE A 208 7.98 -1.99 -13.79
N ASN A 209 9.14 -1.85 -14.43
CA ASN A 209 9.35 -0.99 -15.59
C ASN A 209 9.55 -1.83 -16.85
N VAL A 210 8.55 -1.86 -17.71
CA VAL A 210 8.54 -2.60 -18.99
C VAL A 210 8.75 -1.62 -20.12
N GLY A 211 10.00 -1.22 -20.35
CA GLY A 211 10.34 -0.20 -21.34
C GLY A 211 9.77 1.18 -20.97
N LYS A 212 8.78 1.66 -21.73
CA LYS A 212 8.10 2.92 -21.40
C LYS A 212 6.94 2.77 -20.40
N TYR A 213 6.52 1.52 -20.11
CA TYR A 213 5.38 1.24 -19.26
C TYR A 213 5.79 1.00 -17.81
N TRP A 214 4.93 1.42 -16.90
CA TRP A 214 5.02 1.14 -15.48
C TRP A 214 3.87 0.24 -15.06
N ILE A 215 4.19 -0.82 -14.35
CA ILE A 215 3.22 -1.81 -13.89
C ILE A 215 3.38 -1.99 -12.39
N ASN A 216 2.29 -1.84 -11.64
CA ASN A 216 2.26 -2.13 -10.21
C ASN A 216 1.34 -3.33 -9.96
N ILE A 217 1.88 -4.35 -9.30
CA ILE A 217 1.14 -5.56 -8.90
C ILE A 217 0.79 -5.44 -7.42
N THR A 218 -0.50 -5.56 -7.11
CA THR A 218 -1.01 -5.58 -5.74
C THR A 218 -2.27 -6.42 -5.62
N GLU A 219 -2.88 -6.44 -4.43
CA GLU A 219 -4.15 -7.12 -4.16
C GLU A 219 -5.06 -6.28 -3.27
N THR A 220 -6.36 -6.52 -3.32
CA THR A 220 -7.33 -5.85 -2.46
C THR A 220 -8.52 -6.74 -2.11
N ALA A 221 -9.35 -6.29 -1.17
CA ALA A 221 -10.54 -7.00 -0.70
C ALA A 221 -10.24 -8.35 0.00
N VAL A 222 -9.09 -8.45 0.67
CA VAL A 222 -8.83 -9.56 1.61
C VAL A 222 -9.78 -9.41 2.80
N ASP A 223 -10.58 -10.46 3.07
CA ASP A 223 -11.50 -10.49 4.21
C ASP A 223 -11.11 -11.63 5.17
N THR A 224 -11.89 -11.84 6.21
CA THR A 224 -11.67 -12.78 7.33
C THR A 224 -11.52 -14.25 6.91
N ASN A 225 -11.91 -14.58 5.69
CA ASN A 225 -11.88 -15.94 5.13
C ASN A 225 -10.76 -16.14 4.09
N TYR A 226 -9.79 -15.22 4.02
CA TYR A 226 -8.64 -15.33 3.11
C TYR A 226 -7.35 -14.89 3.79
N CYS A 227 -6.19 -15.26 3.24
CA CYS A 227 -4.87 -14.80 3.66
C CYS A 227 -4.36 -13.67 2.77
N GLY A 228 -3.38 -12.92 3.24
CA GLY A 228 -2.58 -12.06 2.38
C GLY A 228 -1.74 -12.87 1.41
N SER A 229 -1.34 -12.29 0.28
CA SER A 229 -0.44 -12.96 -0.67
C SER A 229 0.76 -12.09 -1.02
N ARG A 230 1.75 -12.72 -1.65
CA ARG A 230 3.03 -12.16 -2.06
C ARG A 230 3.43 -12.70 -3.43
N LEU A 231 4.51 -12.15 -4.00
CA LEU A 231 5.14 -12.74 -5.18
C LEU A 231 6.20 -13.77 -4.75
N SER A 232 6.32 -14.84 -5.53
CA SER A 232 7.20 -15.98 -5.26
C SER A 232 8.67 -15.60 -5.09
N GLN A 233 9.40 -16.40 -4.29
CA GLN A 233 10.85 -16.29 -4.11
C GLN A 233 11.59 -16.40 -5.44
N PHE A 234 11.20 -17.36 -6.26
CA PHE A 234 11.81 -17.65 -7.57
C PHE A 234 10.86 -17.18 -8.67
N SER A 235 11.43 -16.57 -9.70
CA SER A 235 10.70 -16.08 -10.88
C SER A 235 11.44 -16.48 -12.17
N PRO A 236 11.53 -17.80 -12.45
CA PRO A 236 12.21 -18.30 -13.64
C PRO A 236 11.62 -17.67 -14.89
N ASP A 237 12.46 -17.31 -15.84
CA ASP A 237 12.09 -16.67 -17.11
C ASP A 237 11.29 -15.35 -16.94
N GLY A 238 11.28 -14.77 -15.73
CA GLY A 238 10.57 -13.54 -15.43
C GLY A 238 9.09 -13.75 -15.02
N GLU A 239 8.67 -14.99 -14.74
CA GLU A 239 7.32 -15.32 -14.30
C GLU A 239 7.25 -15.35 -12.76
N TYR A 240 6.60 -14.36 -12.17
CA TYR A 240 6.29 -14.30 -10.74
C TYR A 240 4.94 -14.95 -10.45
N SER A 241 4.92 -15.94 -9.54
CA SER A 241 3.67 -16.59 -9.11
C SER A 241 3.16 -15.99 -7.81
N THR A 242 1.85 -16.06 -7.59
CA THR A 242 1.26 -15.77 -6.28
C THR A 242 1.76 -16.78 -5.26
N GLN A 243 2.18 -16.31 -4.09
CA GLN A 243 2.65 -17.12 -2.98
C GLN A 243 1.85 -16.82 -1.72
N PHE A 244 1.41 -17.87 -1.04
CA PHE A 244 0.73 -17.79 0.25
C PHE A 244 1.71 -17.68 1.42
N PRO A 245 1.23 -17.25 2.61
CA PRO A 245 2.04 -17.14 3.82
C PRO A 245 2.68 -18.45 4.23
N GLN A 246 3.78 -18.35 4.98
CA GLN A 246 4.44 -19.50 5.58
C GLN A 246 3.59 -20.08 6.74
N PRO A 247 3.74 -21.36 7.09
CA PRO A 247 2.91 -22.02 8.12
C PRO A 247 2.89 -21.33 9.49
N GLN A 248 3.95 -20.57 9.82
CA GLN A 248 4.09 -19.87 11.09
C GLN A 248 3.43 -18.49 11.14
N GLU A 249 2.84 -18.03 10.04
CA GLU A 249 2.26 -16.68 9.92
C GLU A 249 0.79 -16.59 10.37
N GLY A 250 0.25 -17.64 10.96
CA GLY A 250 -1.07 -17.65 11.56
C GLY A 250 -1.03 -17.60 13.08
N ARG A 251 -2.20 -17.43 13.67
CA ARG A 251 -2.40 -17.61 15.11
C ARG A 251 -2.33 -19.11 15.45
N PRO A 252 -1.75 -19.49 16.59
CA PRO A 252 -1.60 -20.89 16.96
C PRO A 252 -2.92 -21.67 16.93
N GLY A 253 -2.94 -22.78 16.17
CA GLY A 253 -4.12 -23.66 16.05
C GLY A 253 -5.23 -23.12 15.13
N GLU A 254 -5.05 -21.95 14.50
CA GLU A 254 -6.00 -21.35 13.59
C GLU A 254 -5.51 -21.41 12.12
N PRO A 255 -6.40 -21.25 11.11
CA PRO A 255 -6.03 -21.35 9.70
C PRO A 255 -4.97 -20.33 9.26
N VAL A 256 -3.97 -20.79 8.52
CA VAL A 256 -3.00 -19.98 7.79
C VAL A 256 -3.43 -19.82 6.34
N LEU A 257 -3.74 -20.94 5.68
CA LEU A 257 -4.24 -20.94 4.30
C LEU A 257 -5.72 -20.56 4.26
N PRO A 258 -6.19 -20.02 3.12
CA PRO A 258 -7.59 -19.66 2.95
C PRO A 258 -8.54 -20.85 3.12
N GLU A 259 -9.55 -20.68 3.96
CA GLU A 259 -10.57 -21.69 4.24
C GLU A 259 -11.94 -21.03 4.44
N SER A 260 -12.97 -21.49 3.71
CA SER A 260 -14.32 -20.95 3.77
C SER A 260 -15.35 -21.95 3.27
N VAL A 261 -16.61 -21.71 3.61
CA VAL A 261 -17.76 -22.34 2.94
C VAL A 261 -18.01 -21.66 1.61
N LEU A 262 -18.74 -22.35 0.73
CA LEU A 262 -19.16 -21.80 -0.57
C LEU A 262 -20.61 -21.25 -0.48
N PRO A 263 -20.99 -20.19 -1.27
CA PRO A 263 -20.19 -19.57 -2.35
C PRO A 263 -19.07 -18.69 -1.82
N TRP A 264 -17.98 -18.57 -2.58
CA TRP A 264 -16.77 -17.90 -2.11
C TRP A 264 -16.07 -17.09 -3.22
N TYR A 265 -15.77 -15.81 -2.94
CA TYR A 265 -14.94 -14.94 -3.77
C TYR A 265 -13.53 -14.86 -3.17
N THR A 266 -12.50 -14.95 -4.02
CA THR A 266 -11.12 -14.62 -3.63
C THR A 266 -10.91 -13.11 -3.65
N PRO A 267 -9.83 -12.59 -3.03
CA PRO A 267 -9.40 -11.20 -3.22
C PRO A 267 -9.14 -10.88 -4.70
N TRP A 268 -9.17 -9.60 -5.04
CA TRP A 268 -8.75 -9.13 -6.35
C TRP A 268 -7.23 -9.13 -6.48
N ARG A 269 -6.72 -9.65 -7.60
CA ARG A 269 -5.36 -9.41 -8.08
C ARG A 269 -5.39 -8.23 -9.01
N ILE A 270 -4.53 -7.24 -8.75
CA ILE A 270 -4.52 -5.94 -9.43
C ILE A 270 -3.23 -5.79 -10.21
N ILE A 271 -3.37 -5.33 -11.44
CA ILE A 271 -2.29 -4.96 -12.34
C ILE A 271 -2.56 -3.52 -12.79
N ALA A 272 -2.08 -2.54 -12.04
CA ALA A 272 -2.15 -1.15 -12.47
C ALA A 272 -1.10 -0.91 -13.58
N ILE A 273 -1.50 -0.32 -14.70
CA ILE A 273 -0.66 -0.21 -15.91
C ILE A 273 -0.79 1.17 -16.51
N THR A 274 0.35 1.81 -16.79
CA THR A 274 0.37 3.12 -17.43
C THR A 274 1.63 3.31 -18.28
N ASP A 275 1.57 4.22 -19.23
CA ASP A 275 2.74 4.72 -19.98
C ASP A 275 3.27 6.06 -19.45
N ASN A 276 2.70 6.56 -18.36
CA ASN A 276 3.18 7.73 -17.63
C ASN A 276 2.97 7.57 -16.11
N LEU A 277 3.88 8.10 -15.31
CA LEU A 277 3.82 7.97 -13.85
C LEU A 277 2.69 8.80 -13.20
N ALA A 278 2.13 9.78 -13.89
CA ALA A 278 1.02 10.57 -13.37
C ALA A 278 -0.24 9.72 -13.19
N ASP A 279 -0.60 8.94 -14.21
CA ASP A 279 -1.77 8.06 -14.15
C ASP A 279 -1.59 7.00 -13.06
N LEU A 280 -0.35 6.49 -12.85
CA LEU A 280 -0.07 5.57 -11.76
C LEU A 280 -0.28 6.21 -10.38
N VAL A 281 0.40 7.33 -10.12
CA VAL A 281 0.34 8.00 -8.80
C VAL A 281 -1.06 8.53 -8.48
N GLU A 282 -1.82 8.93 -9.50
CA GLU A 282 -3.18 9.45 -9.35
C GLU A 282 -4.26 8.36 -9.29
N SER A 283 -3.95 7.10 -9.64
CA SER A 283 -4.88 5.96 -9.62
C SER A 283 -5.39 5.66 -8.21
N THR A 284 -6.66 5.25 -8.12
CA THR A 284 -7.33 4.78 -6.89
C THR A 284 -7.73 3.31 -6.97
N LEU A 285 -7.18 2.57 -7.93
CA LEU A 285 -7.63 1.24 -8.35
C LEU A 285 -7.75 0.22 -7.21
N GLU A 286 -6.86 0.25 -6.22
CA GLU A 286 -6.94 -0.67 -5.09
C GLU A 286 -8.17 -0.39 -4.21
N THR A 287 -8.46 0.88 -3.93
CA THR A 287 -9.68 1.26 -3.20
C THR A 287 -10.94 1.12 -4.04
N ASP A 288 -10.86 1.34 -5.37
CA ASP A 288 -12.01 1.16 -6.28
C ASP A 288 -12.55 -0.27 -6.26
N LEU A 289 -11.67 -1.25 -6.11
CA LEU A 289 -11.98 -2.68 -6.06
C LEU A 289 -12.22 -3.21 -4.63
N ALA A 290 -11.86 -2.44 -3.60
CA ALA A 290 -12.13 -2.79 -2.22
C ALA A 290 -13.64 -2.79 -1.94
N ALA A 291 -14.07 -3.61 -0.98
CA ALA A 291 -15.48 -3.65 -0.61
C ALA A 291 -15.94 -2.31 -0.02
N PRO A 292 -17.21 -1.93 -0.22
CA PRO A 292 -17.79 -0.73 0.40
C PRO A 292 -17.65 -0.71 1.93
N ALA A 293 -17.69 0.48 2.51
CA ALA A 293 -17.61 0.67 3.96
C ALA A 293 -18.65 -0.19 4.71
N LYS A 294 -18.19 -0.93 5.71
CA LYS A 294 -19.05 -1.80 6.53
C LYS A 294 -19.87 -1.04 7.57
N TYR A 295 -19.46 0.18 7.91
CA TYR A 295 -20.11 1.07 8.87
C TYR A 295 -19.73 2.51 8.61
N ASP A 296 -20.59 3.42 9.07
CA ASP A 296 -20.36 4.86 9.01
C ASP A 296 -19.53 5.33 10.22
N VAL A 297 -18.52 6.12 9.97
CA VAL A 297 -17.64 6.73 10.98
C VAL A 297 -17.64 8.26 10.91
N SER A 298 -18.40 8.85 10.00
CA SER A 298 -18.37 10.29 9.69
C SER A 298 -18.70 11.19 10.89
N ALA A 299 -19.45 10.67 11.85
CA ALA A 299 -19.82 11.41 13.05
C ALA A 299 -18.68 11.57 14.09
N TRP A 300 -17.61 10.77 14.01
CA TRP A 300 -16.60 10.72 15.06
C TRP A 300 -15.16 10.58 14.58
N LEU A 301 -14.95 10.07 13.35
CA LEU A 301 -13.62 9.94 12.79
C LEU A 301 -13.13 11.30 12.27
N GLU A 302 -11.97 11.70 12.73
CA GLU A 302 -11.29 12.90 12.29
C GLU A 302 -9.86 12.53 11.89
N PRO A 303 -9.45 12.73 10.63
CA PRO A 303 -8.05 12.64 10.25
C PRO A 303 -7.22 13.71 10.96
N GLY A 304 -5.90 13.51 11.07
CA GLY A 304 -5.09 14.50 11.77
C GLY A 304 -3.59 14.28 11.72
N ILE A 305 -2.91 15.11 12.49
CA ILE A 305 -1.48 15.00 12.76
C ILE A 305 -1.31 14.72 14.25
N ALA A 306 -0.33 13.89 14.60
CA ALA A 306 -0.02 13.52 15.97
C ALA A 306 1.40 13.92 16.36
N SER A 307 1.57 14.45 17.56
CA SER A 307 2.86 14.48 18.22
C SER A 307 3.19 13.09 18.77
N TRP A 308 4.47 12.69 18.75
CA TRP A 308 4.90 11.39 19.19
C TRP A 308 6.34 11.45 19.74
N SER A 309 6.53 11.05 20.99
CA SER A 309 7.81 11.23 21.68
C SER A 309 8.84 10.15 21.36
N TRP A 310 8.38 8.95 20.98
CA TRP A 310 9.22 7.75 21.00
C TRP A 310 10.36 7.78 19.98
N VAL A 311 10.16 8.33 18.77
CA VAL A 311 11.18 8.26 17.69
C VAL A 311 12.53 8.75 18.16
N ILE A 312 12.59 9.90 18.80
CA ILE A 312 13.85 10.54 19.27
C ILE A 312 14.16 10.20 20.72
N LEU A 313 13.14 10.15 21.59
CA LEU A 313 13.35 10.06 23.04
C LEU A 313 13.20 8.65 23.60
N LYS A 314 12.75 7.69 22.77
CA LYS A 314 12.58 6.26 23.09
C LYS A 314 11.68 6.00 24.32
N ASP A 315 11.72 4.79 24.85
CA ASP A 315 10.86 4.29 25.93
C ASP A 315 10.94 5.13 27.22
N ASP A 316 12.09 5.75 27.51
CA ASP A 316 12.28 6.62 28.67
C ASP A 316 11.41 7.88 28.64
N SER A 317 10.84 8.22 27.47
CA SER A 317 9.93 9.35 27.32
C SER A 317 8.47 9.01 27.64
N THR A 318 8.11 7.73 27.81
CA THR A 318 6.73 7.33 28.14
C THR A 318 6.45 7.55 29.63
N VAL A 319 6.64 8.78 30.11
CA VAL A 319 6.39 9.21 31.49
C VAL A 319 5.46 10.41 31.49
N TYR A 320 4.69 10.59 32.57
CA TYR A 320 3.62 11.58 32.70
C TYR A 320 4.03 12.99 32.25
N ASP A 321 5.15 13.51 32.77
CA ASP A 321 5.60 14.89 32.52
C ASP A 321 6.09 15.07 31.07
N ALA A 322 6.69 14.06 30.48
CA ALA A 322 7.08 14.09 29.06
C ALA A 322 5.84 14.11 28.17
N GLN A 323 4.87 13.23 28.41
CA GLN A 323 3.65 13.15 27.61
C GLN A 323 2.82 14.44 27.73
N ARG A 324 2.78 15.07 28.90
CA ARG A 324 2.15 16.37 29.06
C ARG A 324 2.79 17.44 28.16
N ARG A 325 4.13 17.47 28.06
CA ARG A 325 4.84 18.39 27.12
C ARG A 325 4.53 18.11 25.67
N PHE A 326 4.34 16.82 25.28
CA PHE A 326 3.96 16.47 23.91
C PHE A 326 2.50 16.81 23.60
N ILE A 327 1.60 16.79 24.59
CA ILE A 327 0.24 17.33 24.46
C ILE A 327 0.29 18.86 24.25
N ASP A 328 1.08 19.59 25.03
CA ASP A 328 1.28 21.04 24.84
C ASP A 328 1.89 21.35 23.46
N PHE A 329 2.82 20.51 23.00
CA PHE A 329 3.42 20.62 21.67
C PHE A 329 2.37 20.42 20.57
N ALA A 330 1.55 19.37 20.65
CA ALA A 330 0.46 19.16 19.69
C ALA A 330 -0.50 20.37 19.65
N ALA A 331 -0.86 20.90 20.82
CA ALA A 331 -1.72 22.09 20.93
C ALA A 331 -1.07 23.34 20.31
N MET A 332 0.22 23.59 20.58
CA MET A 332 0.98 24.70 20.00
C MET A 332 1.04 24.61 18.46
N MET A 333 1.19 23.40 17.93
CA MET A 333 1.25 23.13 16.50
C MET A 333 -0.13 23.01 15.83
N ASN A 334 -1.22 23.18 16.58
CA ASN A 334 -2.59 22.94 16.08
C ASN A 334 -2.77 21.51 15.54
N TRP A 335 -2.03 20.55 16.06
CA TRP A 335 -2.17 19.14 15.73
C TRP A 335 -3.21 18.48 16.63
N LYS A 336 -3.99 17.61 16.05
CA LYS A 336 -5.18 17.04 16.70
C LYS A 336 -4.85 15.97 17.73
N TYR A 337 -3.73 15.27 17.58
CA TYR A 337 -3.45 14.06 18.35
C TYR A 337 -2.09 14.12 19.08
N CYS A 338 -2.01 13.33 20.15
CA CYS A 338 -0.77 12.94 20.80
C CYS A 338 -0.79 11.43 21.02
N LEU A 339 0.21 10.72 20.50
CA LEU A 339 0.40 9.28 20.73
C LEU A 339 1.28 9.08 21.97
N ILE A 340 0.77 8.32 22.94
CA ILE A 340 1.50 7.81 24.09
C ILE A 340 1.88 6.36 23.81
N ASP A 341 3.18 6.09 23.69
CA ASP A 341 3.74 4.84 23.18
C ASP A 341 3.89 3.76 24.26
N ALA A 342 4.57 2.66 23.94
CA ALA A 342 4.77 1.48 24.77
C ALA A 342 5.16 1.79 26.22
N PHE A 343 4.82 0.86 27.14
CA PHE A 343 5.03 0.97 28.59
C PHE A 343 4.17 2.02 29.32
N TRP A 344 3.22 2.66 28.65
CA TRP A 344 2.35 3.63 29.32
C TRP A 344 1.57 3.03 30.50
N ASP A 345 1.22 1.75 30.43
CA ASP A 345 0.49 1.03 31.47
C ASP A 345 1.33 0.82 32.75
N THR A 346 2.64 0.64 32.60
CA THR A 346 3.57 0.40 33.71
C THR A 346 4.26 1.67 34.21
N GLN A 347 4.60 2.61 33.31
CA GLN A 347 5.32 3.83 33.68
C GLN A 347 4.38 4.99 34.07
N ILE A 348 3.17 5.02 33.54
CA ILE A 348 2.18 6.08 33.81
C ILE A 348 0.99 5.51 34.59
N GLY A 349 0.37 4.44 34.06
CA GLY A 349 -0.82 3.80 34.62
C GLY A 349 -2.13 4.48 34.23
N TYR A 350 -3.23 3.72 34.28
CA TYR A 350 -4.56 4.14 33.79
C TYR A 350 -5.07 5.43 34.45
N GLU A 351 -4.88 5.58 35.75
CA GLU A 351 -5.36 6.77 36.48
C GLU A 351 -4.69 8.06 35.94
N LYS A 352 -3.37 8.02 35.75
CA LYS A 352 -2.63 9.18 35.23
C LYS A 352 -2.87 9.39 33.74
N ILE A 353 -3.12 8.31 32.96
CA ILE A 353 -3.55 8.44 31.55
C ILE A 353 -4.89 9.18 31.49
N LYS A 354 -5.83 8.88 32.37
CA LYS A 354 -7.09 9.66 32.45
C LYS A 354 -6.85 11.15 32.72
N LEU A 355 -5.92 11.48 33.64
CA LEU A 355 -5.54 12.88 33.89
C LEU A 355 -4.91 13.54 32.67
N LEU A 356 -4.07 12.80 31.90
CA LEU A 356 -3.51 13.31 30.65
C LEU A 356 -4.59 13.51 29.57
N ALA A 357 -5.56 12.61 29.45
CA ALA A 357 -6.68 12.75 28.54
C ALA A 357 -7.55 13.96 28.88
N ASP A 358 -7.89 14.16 30.17
CA ASP A 358 -8.61 15.34 30.63
C ASP A 358 -7.83 16.63 30.36
N TYR A 359 -6.53 16.63 30.59
CA TYR A 359 -5.66 17.75 30.25
C TYR A 359 -5.63 18.02 28.75
N ALA A 360 -5.44 16.99 27.92
CA ALA A 360 -5.42 17.10 26.46
C ALA A 360 -6.73 17.69 25.92
N LYS A 361 -7.86 17.28 26.49
CA LYS A 361 -9.18 17.82 26.14
C LYS A 361 -9.27 19.34 26.38
N THR A 362 -8.66 19.87 27.44
CA THR A 362 -8.60 21.33 27.68
C THR A 362 -7.75 22.08 26.64
N LYS A 363 -6.91 21.35 25.90
CA LYS A 363 -6.03 21.85 24.84
C LYS A 363 -6.56 21.54 23.43
N ASN A 364 -7.73 20.92 23.32
CA ASN A 364 -8.29 20.44 22.06
C ASN A 364 -7.39 19.40 21.35
N VAL A 365 -6.70 18.56 22.14
CA VAL A 365 -5.85 17.46 21.68
C VAL A 365 -6.49 16.14 22.11
N LYS A 366 -6.45 15.13 21.22
CA LYS A 366 -6.95 13.78 21.43
C LYS A 366 -5.79 12.83 21.71
N ILE A 367 -6.01 11.83 22.58
CA ILE A 367 -4.96 10.86 22.93
C ILE A 367 -5.14 9.57 22.15
N LEU A 368 -4.02 9.04 21.64
CA LEU A 368 -3.89 7.68 21.12
C LEU A 368 -2.99 6.89 22.08
N LEU A 369 -3.29 5.59 22.26
CA LEU A 369 -2.49 4.71 23.14
C LEU A 369 -1.94 3.52 22.35
N TRP A 370 -0.72 3.15 22.64
CA TRP A 370 -0.04 2.01 22.03
C TRP A 370 -0.39 0.69 22.71
N TYR A 371 -0.46 -0.39 21.94
CA TYR A 371 -0.70 -1.77 22.38
C TYR A 371 0.17 -2.76 21.59
N ASN A 372 0.61 -3.83 22.26
CA ASN A 372 1.17 -4.99 21.62
C ASN A 372 0.04 -5.90 21.13
N SER A 373 0.10 -6.39 19.89
CA SER A 373 -0.83 -7.40 19.38
C SER A 373 -0.73 -8.74 20.11
N ALA A 374 0.32 -8.92 20.82
CA ALA A 374 0.87 -10.08 21.53
C ALA A 374 0.04 -11.35 21.55
N GLY A 375 0.69 -12.41 21.14
CA GLY A 375 0.32 -13.80 21.22
C GLY A 375 1.61 -14.60 21.19
N ASP A 376 1.54 -15.87 20.79
CA ASP A 376 2.72 -16.74 20.70
C ASP A 376 3.64 -16.40 19.52
N TRP A 377 3.22 -15.47 18.64
CA TRP A 377 3.99 -15.09 17.45
C TRP A 377 5.11 -14.10 17.72
N ASN A 378 5.13 -13.41 18.85
CA ASN A 378 6.22 -12.52 19.21
C ASN A 378 6.58 -12.62 20.69
N THR A 379 7.85 -12.32 21.02
CA THR A 379 8.38 -12.32 22.38
C THR A 379 8.79 -10.93 22.85
N THR A 380 8.29 -9.87 22.18
CA THR A 380 8.61 -8.49 22.52
C THR A 380 8.23 -8.17 23.96
N PRO A 381 9.07 -7.49 24.74
CA PRO A 381 8.79 -7.19 26.15
C PRO A 381 7.83 -6.00 26.34
N LEU A 382 7.47 -5.29 25.27
CA LEU A 382 6.71 -4.04 25.32
C LEU A 382 5.25 -4.29 25.74
N THR A 383 4.77 -3.44 26.64
CA THR A 383 3.39 -3.50 27.20
C THR A 383 2.60 -2.23 26.88
N PRO A 384 1.25 -2.27 26.91
CA PRO A 384 0.33 -3.37 27.30
C PRO A 384 0.33 -4.56 26.35
N ARG A 385 0.32 -5.77 26.93
CA ARG A 385 0.21 -7.04 26.19
C ARG A 385 -1.11 -7.73 26.50
N ASP A 386 -1.50 -8.71 25.68
CA ASP A 386 -2.63 -9.62 25.88
C ASP A 386 -4.02 -8.94 25.97
N LYS A 387 -4.11 -7.64 25.63
CA LYS A 387 -5.39 -6.90 25.63
C LYS A 387 -6.18 -7.11 24.34
N MET A 388 -5.48 -7.44 23.22
CA MET A 388 -6.10 -7.51 21.89
C MET A 388 -6.50 -8.91 21.46
N LEU A 389 -6.08 -9.97 22.17
CA LEU A 389 -6.15 -11.38 21.72
C LEU A 389 -7.56 -11.91 21.51
N THR A 390 -8.48 -11.64 22.41
CA THR A 390 -9.88 -12.11 22.33
C THR A 390 -10.84 -10.95 22.21
N LYS A 391 -12.05 -11.23 21.72
CA LYS A 391 -13.11 -10.21 21.64
C LYS A 391 -13.46 -9.67 23.03
N GLU A 392 -13.53 -10.54 24.02
CA GLU A 392 -13.88 -10.18 25.40
C GLU A 392 -12.82 -9.24 25.99
N SER A 393 -11.54 -9.56 25.85
CA SER A 393 -10.43 -8.70 26.34
C SER A 393 -10.40 -7.36 25.61
N ARG A 394 -10.57 -7.36 24.28
CA ARG A 394 -10.64 -6.12 23.48
C ARG A 394 -11.81 -5.23 23.90
N CYS A 395 -13.02 -5.80 23.96
CA CYS A 395 -14.20 -5.01 24.32
C CYS A 395 -14.12 -4.45 25.74
N ALA A 396 -13.57 -5.20 26.69
CA ALA A 396 -13.37 -4.73 28.06
C ALA A 396 -12.34 -3.58 28.11
N GLU A 397 -11.26 -3.68 27.33
CA GLU A 397 -10.25 -2.64 27.25
C GLU A 397 -10.80 -1.41 26.52
N PHE A 398 -11.45 -1.55 25.38
CA PHE A 398 -12.01 -0.45 24.59
C PHE A 398 -13.11 0.32 25.36
N GLN A 399 -13.86 -0.36 26.22
CA GLN A 399 -14.79 0.32 27.12
C GLN A 399 -14.05 1.24 28.10
N LYS A 400 -12.94 0.78 28.70
CA LYS A 400 -12.13 1.63 29.58
C LYS A 400 -11.57 2.84 28.83
N LEU A 401 -11.07 2.62 27.59
CA LEU A 401 -10.54 3.69 26.76
C LEU A 401 -11.60 4.74 26.46
N LYS A 402 -12.81 4.31 26.12
CA LYS A 402 -13.96 5.18 25.91
C LYS A 402 -14.32 5.97 27.17
N ASP A 403 -14.35 5.32 28.34
CA ASP A 403 -14.64 5.96 29.62
C ASP A 403 -13.55 6.98 30.02
N MET A 404 -12.33 6.80 29.55
CA MET A 404 -11.22 7.74 29.71
C MET A 404 -11.15 8.83 28.63
N ASP A 405 -12.05 8.84 27.64
CA ASP A 405 -12.05 9.78 26.50
C ASP A 405 -10.83 9.61 25.57
N ILE A 406 -10.31 8.38 25.44
CA ILE A 406 -9.25 8.03 24.49
C ILE A 406 -9.87 7.88 23.10
N SER A 407 -9.20 8.41 22.07
CA SER A 407 -9.75 8.51 20.72
C SER A 407 -9.26 7.42 19.77
N GLY A 408 -8.21 6.66 20.12
CA GLY A 408 -7.73 5.59 19.26
C GLY A 408 -6.55 4.83 19.82
N ILE A 409 -6.11 3.85 19.03
CA ILE A 409 -5.05 2.92 19.39
C ILE A 409 -4.04 2.75 18.26
N LYS A 410 -2.76 2.57 18.62
CA LYS A 410 -1.71 1.99 17.79
C LYS A 410 -1.48 0.56 18.26
N VAL A 411 -1.58 -0.44 17.37
CA VAL A 411 -1.34 -1.85 17.71
C VAL A 411 -0.20 -2.39 16.88
N ASP A 412 0.76 -3.04 17.53
CA ASP A 412 2.07 -3.36 16.96
C ASP A 412 2.41 -4.86 16.99
N PHE A 413 3.34 -5.33 16.11
CA PHE A 413 3.99 -6.65 16.10
C PHE A 413 3.11 -7.84 15.72
N PHE A 414 2.44 -7.82 14.60
CA PHE A 414 1.53 -8.88 14.15
C PHE A 414 2.23 -10.14 13.63
N GLY A 415 3.32 -10.01 12.88
CA GLY A 415 4.18 -11.13 12.49
C GLY A 415 3.57 -12.14 11.52
N GLY A 416 2.70 -11.73 10.58
CA GLY A 416 2.21 -12.63 9.54
C GLY A 416 0.99 -12.19 8.75
N ASP A 417 0.72 -12.95 7.67
CA ASP A 417 -0.35 -12.72 6.70
C ASP A 417 -1.33 -13.89 6.57
N GLY A 418 -1.23 -14.91 7.42
CA GLY A 418 -2.16 -16.05 7.41
C GLY A 418 -3.61 -15.60 7.60
N GLN A 419 -4.58 -16.43 7.16
CA GLN A 419 -6.01 -16.10 7.26
C GLN A 419 -6.42 -15.67 8.67
N SER A 420 -5.97 -16.39 9.70
CA SER A 420 -6.28 -16.06 11.10
C SER A 420 -5.70 -14.72 11.53
N MET A 421 -4.57 -14.30 10.95
CA MET A 421 -3.98 -13.00 11.21
C MET A 421 -4.76 -11.89 10.50
N MET A 422 -5.17 -12.09 9.21
CA MET A 422 -6.06 -11.15 8.51
C MET A 422 -7.36 -10.96 9.26
N LYS A 423 -7.96 -12.06 9.74
CA LYS A 423 -9.14 -12.02 10.59
C LYS A 423 -8.91 -11.22 11.87
N TYR A 424 -7.74 -11.36 12.48
CA TYR A 424 -7.38 -10.66 13.72
C TYR A 424 -7.31 -9.14 13.54
N TYR A 425 -6.66 -8.65 12.48
CA TYR A 425 -6.69 -7.22 12.10
C TYR A 425 -8.13 -6.70 11.97
N ILE A 426 -8.94 -7.42 11.19
CA ILE A 426 -10.33 -7.04 10.89
C ILE A 426 -11.20 -7.08 12.16
N ASP A 427 -11.01 -8.06 13.05
CA ASP A 427 -11.72 -8.15 14.32
C ASP A 427 -11.39 -6.97 15.24
N ILE A 428 -10.12 -6.54 15.30
CA ILE A 428 -9.72 -5.34 16.05
C ILE A 428 -10.42 -4.10 15.48
N LEU A 429 -10.44 -3.92 14.16
CA LEU A 429 -11.10 -2.79 13.50
C LEU A 429 -12.60 -2.75 13.81
N LYS A 430 -13.30 -3.89 13.65
CA LYS A 430 -14.74 -4.01 13.92
C LYS A 430 -15.10 -3.76 15.38
N ASP A 431 -14.25 -4.25 16.30
CA ASP A 431 -14.52 -4.06 17.72
C ASP A 431 -14.19 -2.62 18.14
N ALA A 432 -13.09 -2.02 17.68
CA ALA A 432 -12.71 -0.64 17.95
C ALA A 432 -13.77 0.37 17.44
N ALA A 433 -14.35 0.12 16.27
CA ALA A 433 -15.40 0.99 15.71
C ALA A 433 -16.63 1.13 16.61
N LYS A 434 -17.00 0.10 17.38
CA LYS A 434 -18.13 0.14 18.33
C LYS A 434 -17.91 1.12 19.48
N TYR A 435 -16.65 1.46 19.73
CA TYR A 435 -16.23 2.37 20.80
C TYR A 435 -15.74 3.72 20.27
N ASN A 436 -15.90 3.96 18.96
CA ASN A 436 -15.45 5.16 18.25
C ASN A 436 -13.92 5.36 18.33
N LEU A 437 -13.15 4.28 18.24
CA LEU A 437 -11.70 4.31 18.27
C LEU A 437 -11.14 4.23 16.85
N VAL A 438 -10.26 5.15 16.49
CA VAL A 438 -9.40 5.04 15.30
C VAL A 438 -8.28 4.04 15.56
N VAL A 439 -7.80 3.38 14.51
CA VAL A 439 -6.78 2.33 14.63
C VAL A 439 -5.64 2.60 13.67
N ASN A 440 -4.42 2.53 14.18
CA ASN A 440 -3.17 2.46 13.44
C ASN A 440 -2.47 1.13 13.72
N PHE A 441 -1.92 0.47 12.70
CA PHE A 441 -1.17 -0.77 12.87
C PHE A 441 0.30 -0.55 12.52
N HIS A 442 1.20 -1.09 13.36
CA HIS A 442 2.64 -1.16 13.15
C HIS A 442 3.12 -2.62 13.21
N GLY A 443 4.38 -2.89 12.83
CA GLY A 443 4.89 -4.25 12.74
C GLY A 443 3.91 -5.16 11.96
N CYS A 444 3.43 -4.74 10.82
CA CYS A 444 2.21 -5.23 10.21
C CYS A 444 2.33 -5.43 8.69
N THR A 445 1.29 -6.01 8.10
CA THR A 445 1.07 -6.07 6.66
C THR A 445 0.59 -4.72 6.08
N PHE A 446 0.46 -4.60 4.74
CA PHE A 446 -0.13 -3.40 4.10
C PHE A 446 -1.68 -3.48 4.07
N PRO A 447 -2.39 -2.33 3.90
CA PRO A 447 -3.84 -2.24 4.14
C PRO A 447 -4.75 -2.96 3.14
N ARG A 448 -4.37 -3.18 1.91
CA ARG A 448 -5.21 -3.84 0.88
C ARG A 448 -6.59 -3.20 0.69
N GLY A 449 -6.66 -1.86 0.72
CA GLY A 449 -7.92 -1.12 0.59
C GLY A 449 -8.83 -1.14 1.82
N TRP A 450 -8.38 -1.67 2.96
CA TRP A 450 -9.20 -1.76 4.19
C TRP A 450 -9.65 -0.40 4.71
N HIS A 451 -8.91 0.68 4.46
CA HIS A 451 -9.32 2.02 4.88
C HIS A 451 -10.62 2.51 4.17
N ARG A 452 -11.02 1.88 3.06
CA ARG A 452 -12.35 2.03 2.47
C ARG A 452 -13.38 1.13 3.18
N THR A 453 -13.05 -0.15 3.38
CA THR A 453 -13.97 -1.17 3.92
C THR A 453 -14.19 -1.02 5.42
N TYR A 454 -13.16 -0.67 6.16
CA TYR A 454 -13.14 -0.45 7.61
C TYR A 454 -12.57 0.94 7.89
N PRO A 455 -13.37 2.01 7.73
CA PRO A 455 -12.86 3.37 7.62
C PRO A 455 -12.24 3.94 8.91
N ASN A 456 -12.37 3.27 10.05
CA ASN A 456 -11.60 3.60 11.26
C ASN A 456 -10.14 3.12 11.24
N LEU A 457 -9.71 2.38 10.21
CA LEU A 457 -8.31 2.17 9.92
C LEU A 457 -7.74 3.47 9.34
N VAL A 458 -6.98 4.22 10.13
CA VAL A 458 -6.43 5.51 9.70
C VAL A 458 -5.03 5.41 9.12
N SER A 459 -4.27 4.41 9.51
CA SER A 459 -2.92 4.16 8.97
C SER A 459 -2.42 2.75 9.26
N MET A 460 -1.42 2.33 8.50
CA MET A 460 -0.59 1.14 8.77
C MET A 460 0.86 1.46 8.37
N GLU A 461 1.83 0.90 9.09
CA GLU A 461 3.24 1.10 8.78
C GLU A 461 3.67 0.34 7.52
N ALA A 462 3.94 -0.95 7.62
CA ALA A 462 4.38 -1.84 6.54
C ALA A 462 5.47 -1.24 5.66
N ILE A 463 6.42 -0.52 6.26
CA ILE A 463 7.55 0.14 5.61
C ILE A 463 8.65 0.42 6.64
N ARG A 464 9.87 0.53 6.21
CA ARG A 464 10.96 1.05 7.04
C ARG A 464 10.84 2.57 7.11
N GLY A 465 10.16 3.08 8.16
CA GLY A 465 9.85 4.48 8.36
C GLY A 465 11.00 5.32 8.95
N GLU A 466 10.71 6.56 9.34
CA GLU A 466 11.69 7.50 9.92
C GLU A 466 12.32 6.95 11.21
N GLU A 467 11.58 6.18 12.00
CA GLU A 467 12.10 5.57 13.22
C GLU A 467 13.33 4.71 12.99
N TYR A 468 13.44 4.06 11.82
CA TYR A 468 14.59 3.22 11.46
C TYR A 468 15.89 4.01 11.30
N VAL A 469 15.80 5.29 10.96
CA VAL A 469 16.99 6.19 10.92
C VAL A 469 17.69 6.22 12.28
N THR A 470 16.92 6.11 13.36
CA THR A 470 17.46 6.15 14.72
C THR A 470 18.13 4.86 15.20
N PHE A 471 17.97 3.75 14.46
CA PHE A 471 18.54 2.44 14.82
C PHE A 471 19.94 2.21 14.25
N GLY A 472 20.42 3.02 13.33
CA GLY A 472 21.79 2.90 12.82
C GLY A 472 22.08 3.71 11.57
N GLN A 473 23.34 4.05 11.39
CA GLN A 473 23.80 4.89 10.27
C GLN A 473 23.43 4.29 8.89
N ALA A 474 23.49 2.96 8.74
CA ALA A 474 23.15 2.30 7.48
C ALA A 474 21.69 2.53 7.04
N ASN A 475 20.76 2.73 7.99
CA ASN A 475 19.39 3.09 7.69
C ASN A 475 19.29 4.56 7.24
N ALA A 476 19.96 5.46 7.95
CA ALA A 476 20.04 6.88 7.56
C ALA A 476 20.66 7.07 6.17
N ASP A 477 21.65 6.26 5.81
CA ASP A 477 22.30 6.30 4.48
C ASP A 477 21.37 5.87 3.33
N GLN A 478 20.41 4.98 3.59
CA GLN A 478 19.46 4.47 2.60
C GLN A 478 18.16 5.28 2.49
N GLN A 479 17.80 6.01 3.55
CA GLN A 479 16.54 6.77 3.66
C GLN A 479 16.25 7.66 2.44
N PRO A 480 17.18 8.48 1.91
CA PRO A 480 16.87 9.40 0.82
C PRO A 480 16.34 8.70 -0.43
N LEU A 481 17.00 7.63 -0.88
CA LEU A 481 16.55 6.83 -2.02
C LEU A 481 15.25 6.09 -1.71
N HIS A 482 15.12 5.55 -0.50
CA HIS A 482 13.93 4.84 -0.05
C HIS A 482 12.69 5.73 -0.08
N CYS A 483 12.76 6.97 0.39
CA CYS A 483 11.64 7.90 0.34
C CYS A 483 11.17 8.19 -1.09
N THR A 484 12.04 8.10 -2.10
CA THR A 484 11.69 8.40 -3.50
C THR A 484 11.03 7.24 -4.25
N ILE A 485 11.04 6.01 -3.71
CA ILE A 485 10.32 4.85 -4.29
C ILE A 485 8.93 4.68 -3.69
N ILE A 486 8.72 5.06 -2.45
CA ILE A 486 7.50 4.81 -1.68
C ILE A 486 6.22 5.35 -2.33
N PRO A 487 6.18 6.56 -2.92
CA PRO A 487 4.97 7.07 -3.59
C PRO A 487 4.52 6.26 -4.82
N PHE A 488 5.40 5.41 -5.35
CA PHE A 488 5.12 4.52 -6.49
C PHE A 488 4.86 3.07 -6.07
N THR A 489 4.98 2.77 -4.78
CA THR A 489 4.86 1.43 -4.19
C THR A 489 3.99 1.46 -2.94
N ARG A 490 4.55 1.33 -1.73
CA ARG A 490 3.81 1.19 -0.47
C ARG A 490 2.76 2.29 -0.22
N ASN A 491 3.03 3.54 -0.56
CA ASN A 491 2.09 4.66 -0.39
C ASN A 491 1.41 5.08 -1.70
N LEU A 492 1.37 4.16 -2.68
CA LEU A 492 0.71 4.40 -3.97
C LEU A 492 -0.80 4.48 -3.80
N PHE A 493 -1.41 3.53 -3.13
CA PHE A 493 -2.87 3.43 -2.96
C PHE A 493 -3.33 3.72 -1.54
N ASP A 494 -2.64 3.16 -0.57
CA ASP A 494 -3.05 3.06 0.82
C ASP A 494 -2.35 4.09 1.73
N PRO A 495 -2.99 4.50 2.84
CA PRO A 495 -2.35 5.31 3.86
C PRO A 495 -1.15 4.58 4.48
N MET A 496 -0.14 5.35 4.90
CA MET A 496 1.11 4.82 5.44
C MET A 496 1.59 5.68 6.61
N ASP A 497 1.92 5.03 7.71
CA ASP A 497 2.56 5.69 8.85
C ASP A 497 4.08 5.62 8.73
N PHE A 498 4.65 6.52 7.95
CA PHE A 498 6.09 6.67 7.79
C PHE A 498 6.75 7.36 8.99
N THR A 499 5.97 8.00 9.83
CA THR A 499 6.43 8.85 10.95
C THR A 499 7.40 9.97 10.52
N PRO A 500 7.04 10.79 9.50
CA PRO A 500 7.96 11.71 8.84
C PRO A 500 8.31 12.93 9.69
N VAL A 501 9.28 13.69 9.17
CA VAL A 501 9.75 15.01 9.64
C VAL A 501 10.55 14.97 10.94
N ASN A 502 11.85 15.00 10.76
CA ASN A 502 12.81 15.17 11.84
C ASN A 502 13.84 16.25 11.47
N PHE A 503 13.79 17.41 12.11
CA PHE A 503 14.78 18.47 11.96
C PHE A 503 15.93 18.33 12.98
N SER A 504 15.66 17.65 14.10
CA SER A 504 16.61 17.45 15.19
C SER A 504 17.79 16.56 14.81
N GLY A 505 18.89 16.72 15.50
CA GLY A 505 19.98 15.75 15.48
C GLY A 505 19.58 14.46 16.19
N ILE A 506 20.01 13.33 15.63
CA ILE A 506 19.82 12.01 16.21
C ILE A 506 21.14 11.59 16.86
N PRO A 507 21.17 11.19 18.15
CA PRO A 507 22.41 10.80 18.81
C PRO A 507 23.17 9.70 18.04
N ASN A 508 24.44 9.91 17.77
CA ASN A 508 25.35 9.00 17.05
C ASN A 508 24.97 8.69 15.59
N ILE A 509 24.01 9.40 14.99
CA ILE A 509 23.56 9.23 13.61
C ILE A 509 23.76 10.55 12.85
N THR A 510 24.40 10.48 11.70
CA THR A 510 24.43 11.57 10.74
C THR A 510 23.25 11.42 9.76
N ARG A 511 22.20 12.20 9.98
CA ARG A 511 21.08 12.26 9.03
C ARG A 511 21.58 12.77 7.68
N ARG A 512 21.21 12.10 6.59
CA ARG A 512 21.61 12.48 5.22
C ARG A 512 20.71 13.53 4.61
N THR A 513 19.42 13.46 4.93
CA THR A 513 18.40 14.39 4.42
C THR A 513 18.61 15.80 4.95
N THR A 514 18.24 16.78 4.13
CA THR A 514 18.23 18.20 4.50
C THR A 514 16.92 18.59 5.19
N GLY A 515 16.83 19.83 5.67
CA GLY A 515 15.58 20.40 6.20
C GLY A 515 14.47 20.47 5.15
N GLY A 516 14.83 20.79 3.88
CA GLY A 516 13.90 20.83 2.75
C GLY A 516 13.35 19.46 2.37
N PHE A 517 14.18 18.42 2.50
CA PHE A 517 13.73 17.03 2.31
C PHE A 517 12.71 16.65 3.40
N GLU A 518 13.05 16.87 4.67
CA GLU A 518 12.21 16.49 5.80
C GLU A 518 10.84 17.18 5.76
N ILE A 519 10.79 18.50 5.55
CA ILE A 519 9.51 19.22 5.48
C ILE A 519 8.66 18.73 4.30
N ALA A 520 9.28 18.32 3.19
CA ALA A 520 8.58 17.81 2.01
C ALA A 520 7.87 16.49 2.28
N LEU A 521 8.39 15.63 3.17
CA LEU A 521 7.77 14.34 3.52
C LEU A 521 6.36 14.51 4.08
N SER A 522 6.06 15.62 4.75
CA SER A 522 4.72 15.94 5.28
C SER A 522 3.64 16.03 4.20
N VAL A 523 4.03 16.26 2.94
CA VAL A 523 3.14 16.34 1.76
C VAL A 523 3.32 15.14 0.85
N ILE A 524 4.54 14.64 0.68
CA ILE A 524 4.84 13.49 -0.19
C ILE A 524 4.05 12.26 0.29
N PHE A 525 4.07 11.96 1.59
CA PHE A 525 3.38 10.81 2.15
C PHE A 525 1.96 11.12 2.61
N THR A 526 1.07 10.14 2.50
CA THR A 526 -0.31 10.23 2.98
C THR A 526 -0.58 9.23 4.08
N SER A 527 -1.26 9.73 5.10
CA SER A 527 -1.77 8.95 6.24
C SER A 527 -3.11 9.53 6.68
N GLY A 528 -3.97 8.76 7.32
CA GLY A 528 -5.17 9.30 7.97
C GLY A 528 -4.82 9.99 9.29
N ILE A 529 -3.81 9.47 10.02
CA ILE A 529 -3.11 10.17 11.10
C ILE A 529 -1.63 10.08 10.81
N GLN A 530 -0.97 11.24 10.68
CA GLN A 530 0.45 11.34 10.42
C GLN A 530 1.19 11.65 11.74
N HIS A 531 1.97 10.70 12.25
CA HIS A 531 2.80 10.90 13.45
C HIS A 531 4.08 11.63 13.05
N ILE A 532 4.34 12.77 13.69
CA ILE A 532 5.55 13.58 13.43
C ILE A 532 6.66 13.16 14.38
N ALA A 533 7.84 12.87 13.83
CA ALA A 533 8.99 12.37 14.57
C ALA A 533 9.73 13.47 15.37
N GLU A 534 9.35 14.73 15.21
CA GLU A 534 10.08 15.86 15.83
C GLU A 534 9.73 16.06 17.31
N THR A 535 10.68 16.60 18.06
CA THR A 535 10.51 16.98 19.46
C THR A 535 10.04 18.43 19.63
N PRO A 536 9.43 18.79 20.78
CA PRO A 536 9.07 20.19 21.08
C PRO A 536 10.26 21.15 20.98
N ALA A 537 11.43 20.73 21.44
CA ALA A 537 12.65 21.54 21.40
C ALA A 537 13.21 21.70 19.99
N GLY A 538 13.21 20.61 19.22
CA GLY A 538 13.68 20.64 17.82
C GLY A 538 12.78 21.49 16.91
N MET A 539 11.47 21.43 17.11
CA MET A 539 10.53 22.31 16.39
C MET A 539 10.72 23.78 16.81
N ALA A 540 10.84 24.05 18.09
CA ALA A 540 11.05 25.42 18.61
C ALA A 540 12.38 26.06 18.14
N ALA A 541 13.36 25.25 17.75
CA ALA A 541 14.62 25.71 17.17
C ALA A 541 14.49 26.08 15.67
N GLN A 542 13.36 25.78 15.03
CA GLN A 542 13.14 26.13 13.63
C GLN A 542 12.73 27.60 13.48
N LYS A 543 12.91 28.14 12.26
CA LYS A 543 12.44 29.48 11.91
C LYS A 543 10.91 29.57 11.97
N ASP A 544 10.39 30.71 12.34
CA ASP A 544 8.94 30.97 12.49
C ASP A 544 8.13 30.48 11.28
N PHE A 545 8.62 30.72 10.07
CA PHE A 545 7.90 30.31 8.86
C PHE A 545 7.82 28.79 8.64
N VAL A 546 8.73 28.01 9.26
CA VAL A 546 8.68 26.53 9.26
C VAL A 546 7.59 26.08 10.24
N ILE A 547 7.57 26.67 11.44
CA ILE A 547 6.56 26.40 12.47
C ILE A 547 5.17 26.76 11.94
N GLU A 548 5.00 27.95 11.31
CA GLU A 548 3.77 28.39 10.68
C GLU A 548 3.30 27.42 9.58
N TYR A 549 4.23 26.91 8.76
CA TYR A 549 3.91 25.95 7.72
C TYR A 549 3.44 24.61 8.31
N MET A 550 4.18 24.05 9.24
CA MET A 550 3.87 22.77 9.88
C MET A 550 2.57 22.80 10.71
N SER A 551 2.29 23.94 11.37
CA SER A 551 1.03 24.12 12.11
C SER A 551 -0.20 24.33 11.22
N ALA A 552 0.01 24.69 9.96
CA ALA A 552 -1.05 24.94 8.97
C ALA A 552 -1.19 23.81 7.95
N LEU A 553 -0.57 22.65 8.19
CA LEU A 553 -0.75 21.46 7.35
C LEU A 553 -2.19 20.94 7.45
N PRO A 554 -2.81 20.57 6.32
CA PRO A 554 -4.14 19.99 6.35
C PRO A 554 -4.11 18.55 6.87
N GLU A 555 -5.20 18.13 7.47
CA GLU A 555 -5.37 16.81 8.07
C GLU A 555 -5.61 15.70 7.03
N THR A 556 -6.07 16.04 5.83
CA THR A 556 -6.35 15.12 4.71
C THR A 556 -6.36 15.87 3.38
N TRP A 557 -6.33 15.14 2.28
CA TRP A 557 -6.19 15.68 0.94
C TRP A 557 -7.41 15.38 0.06
N ASP A 558 -7.89 16.39 -0.64
CA ASP A 558 -9.03 16.26 -1.55
C ASP A 558 -8.62 15.65 -2.90
N ASN A 559 -7.36 15.86 -3.33
CA ASN A 559 -6.83 15.36 -4.60
C ASN A 559 -5.30 15.36 -4.62
N VAL A 560 -4.73 14.59 -5.56
CA VAL A 560 -3.30 14.50 -5.84
C VAL A 560 -3.05 14.76 -7.33
N LYS A 561 -1.92 15.40 -7.65
CA LYS A 561 -1.35 15.52 -8.99
C LYS A 561 0.13 15.15 -8.95
N PHE A 562 0.54 14.26 -9.82
CA PHE A 562 1.95 14.02 -10.07
C PHE A 562 2.50 15.10 -11.01
N ILE A 563 3.70 15.60 -10.74
CA ILE A 563 4.31 16.67 -11.52
C ILE A 563 5.53 16.15 -12.27
N ASP A 564 6.46 15.53 -11.55
CA ASP A 564 7.70 14.98 -12.11
C ASP A 564 8.29 13.93 -11.16
N GLY A 565 9.11 13.03 -11.66
CA GLY A 565 9.77 12.04 -10.82
C GLY A 565 10.24 10.82 -11.57
N PHE A 566 11.11 10.06 -10.90
CA PHE A 566 11.53 8.74 -11.31
C PHE A 566 11.71 7.85 -10.08
N PRO A 567 11.06 6.68 -10.01
CA PRO A 567 11.14 5.77 -8.88
C PRO A 567 12.57 5.48 -8.43
N GLY A 568 12.87 5.74 -7.15
CA GLY A 568 14.20 5.56 -6.58
C GLY A 568 15.21 6.64 -6.92
N LYS A 569 14.78 7.81 -7.44
CA LYS A 569 15.66 8.96 -7.72
C LYS A 569 15.11 10.25 -7.12
N PHE A 570 13.95 10.67 -7.54
CA PHE A 570 13.28 11.87 -7.06
C PHE A 570 11.77 11.78 -7.29
N VAL A 571 11.02 12.61 -6.59
CA VAL A 571 9.57 12.74 -6.81
C VAL A 571 9.11 14.16 -6.51
N VAL A 572 8.21 14.67 -7.35
CA VAL A 572 7.52 15.96 -7.19
C VAL A 572 6.04 15.73 -7.40
N LEU A 573 5.25 16.04 -6.40
CA LEU A 573 3.79 15.93 -6.48
C LEU A 573 3.09 17.12 -5.82
N ALA A 574 1.83 17.29 -6.13
CA ALA A 574 0.96 18.30 -5.54
C ALA A 574 -0.26 17.65 -4.91
N ARG A 575 -0.67 18.15 -3.74
CA ARG A 575 -1.90 17.75 -3.06
C ARG A 575 -2.80 18.95 -2.86
N LYS A 576 -4.10 18.73 -2.97
CA LYS A 576 -5.10 19.79 -2.85
C LYS A 576 -5.85 19.67 -1.53
N LYS A 577 -6.10 20.83 -0.90
CA LYS A 577 -7.08 20.95 0.20
C LYS A 577 -7.90 22.22 0.01
N GLY A 578 -9.20 22.08 -0.18
CA GLY A 578 -10.05 23.19 -0.55
C GLY A 578 -9.56 23.87 -1.85
N ASN A 579 -9.24 25.14 -1.77
CA ASN A 579 -8.67 25.90 -2.91
C ASN A 579 -7.14 26.02 -2.87
N THR A 580 -6.48 25.45 -1.85
CA THR A 580 -5.02 25.51 -1.68
C THR A 580 -4.35 24.28 -2.26
N TRP A 581 -3.26 24.48 -3.00
CA TRP A 581 -2.35 23.43 -3.42
C TRP A 581 -1.08 23.47 -2.59
N TYR A 582 -0.62 22.30 -2.22
CA TYR A 582 0.65 22.03 -1.57
C TYR A 582 1.49 21.19 -2.54
N ILE A 583 2.61 21.74 -3.02
CA ILE A 583 3.54 21.01 -3.89
C ILE A 583 4.76 20.65 -3.06
N ALA A 584 5.26 19.45 -3.19
CA ALA A 584 6.48 19.02 -2.53
C ALA A 584 7.36 18.24 -3.50
N GLY A 585 8.67 18.39 -3.33
CA GLY A 585 9.66 17.63 -4.09
C GLY A 585 10.80 17.18 -3.21
N ILE A 586 11.29 15.96 -3.42
CA ILE A 586 12.46 15.39 -2.78
C ILE A 586 13.41 14.80 -3.81
N ASN A 587 14.71 14.99 -3.58
CA ASN A 587 15.82 14.43 -4.36
C ASN A 587 16.56 13.40 -3.52
N GLY A 588 16.50 12.11 -3.91
CA GLY A 588 17.21 11.02 -3.23
C GLY A 588 18.64 10.79 -3.72
N GLU A 589 19.13 11.59 -4.69
CA GLU A 589 20.46 11.40 -5.30
C GLU A 589 21.54 12.24 -4.60
N THR A 590 22.79 11.84 -4.78
CA THR A 590 24.00 12.53 -4.25
C THR A 590 24.41 13.77 -5.03
N SER A 591 23.67 14.10 -6.09
CA SER A 591 23.90 15.28 -6.94
C SER A 591 22.70 16.21 -6.88
N GLU A 592 22.93 17.49 -7.14
CA GLU A 592 21.86 18.46 -7.31
C GLU A 592 20.93 18.07 -8.46
N ARG A 593 19.66 18.40 -8.30
CA ARG A 593 18.65 18.21 -9.34
C ARG A 593 17.85 19.48 -9.58
N THR A 594 17.94 19.99 -10.80
CA THR A 594 17.11 21.12 -11.22
C THR A 594 15.90 20.61 -12.01
N ILE A 595 14.72 21.08 -11.65
CA ILE A 595 13.46 20.81 -12.33
C ILE A 595 12.85 22.10 -12.84
N VAL A 596 12.03 21.99 -13.89
CA VAL A 596 11.20 23.09 -14.38
C VAL A 596 9.76 22.77 -14.00
N LEU A 597 9.28 23.37 -12.91
CA LEU A 597 7.96 23.11 -12.35
C LEU A 597 6.88 23.72 -13.23
N GLN A 598 6.01 22.90 -13.77
CA GLN A 598 4.80 23.30 -14.49
C GLN A 598 3.58 22.81 -13.72
N ALA A 599 2.71 23.73 -13.31
CA ALA A 599 1.50 23.42 -12.56
C ALA A 599 0.27 24.09 -13.21
N PRO A 600 -0.21 23.56 -14.37
CA PRO A 600 -1.30 24.18 -15.13
C PRO A 600 -2.63 24.23 -14.37
N PHE A 601 -2.76 23.42 -13.32
CA PHE A 601 -3.92 23.37 -12.42
C PHE A 601 -3.93 24.48 -11.37
N ILE A 602 -2.85 25.27 -11.26
CA ILE A 602 -2.77 26.44 -10.37
C ILE A 602 -3.12 27.71 -11.15
N ASN A 603 -3.93 28.57 -10.56
CA ASN A 603 -4.21 29.87 -11.15
C ASN A 603 -2.92 30.71 -11.25
N LYS A 604 -2.58 31.16 -12.46
CA LYS A 604 -1.36 31.94 -12.74
C LYS A 604 -1.23 33.23 -11.94
N LYS A 605 -2.34 33.76 -11.43
CA LYS A 605 -2.37 34.98 -10.58
C LYS A 605 -2.17 34.67 -9.10
N SER A 606 -2.25 33.38 -8.68
CA SER A 606 -2.07 33.01 -7.28
C SER A 606 -0.65 33.32 -6.82
N LYS A 607 -0.54 34.00 -5.70
CA LYS A 607 0.70 34.10 -4.96
C LYS A 607 1.01 32.75 -4.34
N SER A 608 2.25 32.38 -4.30
CA SER A 608 2.70 31.12 -3.70
C SER A 608 3.99 31.36 -2.94
N VAL A 609 4.19 30.58 -1.91
CA VAL A 609 5.41 30.61 -1.09
C VAL A 609 6.12 29.29 -1.22
N ILE A 610 7.41 29.31 -1.50
CA ILE A 610 8.30 28.15 -1.46
C ILE A 610 9.16 28.22 -0.21
N ILE A 611 9.30 27.05 0.46
CA ILE A 611 10.29 26.77 1.50
C ILE A 611 11.21 25.69 0.95
N THR A 612 12.51 25.94 0.95
CA THR A 612 13.53 25.04 0.41
C THR A 612 14.83 25.17 1.19
N ASP A 613 15.78 24.31 0.93
CA ASP A 613 17.12 24.38 1.50
C ASP A 613 17.80 25.72 1.16
N SER A 614 18.59 26.24 2.08
CA SER A 614 19.49 27.36 1.84
C SER A 614 20.89 26.86 1.46
N ASP A 615 21.78 27.77 1.08
CA ASP A 615 23.18 27.46 0.80
C ASP A 615 23.97 27.01 2.05
N HIS A 616 23.37 27.13 3.24
CA HIS A 616 23.92 26.63 4.51
C HIS A 616 23.27 25.30 4.86
N GLU A 617 24.10 24.29 5.13
CA GLU A 617 23.66 22.94 5.47
C GLU A 617 22.51 22.91 6.51
N LYS A 618 21.43 22.20 6.15
CA LYS A 618 20.22 21.95 6.97
C LYS A 618 19.38 23.18 7.34
N ASP A 619 19.73 24.37 6.86
CA ASP A 619 18.93 25.57 7.07
C ASP A 619 17.89 25.75 5.95
N LEU A 620 16.78 26.37 6.27
CA LEU A 620 15.66 26.59 5.35
C LEU A 620 15.52 28.07 4.98
N THR A 621 15.11 28.33 3.76
CA THR A 621 14.78 29.66 3.26
C THR A 621 13.36 29.72 2.73
N LYS A 622 12.75 30.90 2.81
CA LYS A 622 11.37 31.18 2.33
C LYS A 622 11.40 32.31 1.30
N ARG A 623 10.75 32.13 0.16
CA ARG A 623 10.55 33.19 -0.84
C ARG A 623 9.19 33.10 -1.53
N GLU A 624 8.70 34.23 -2.03
CA GLU A 624 7.51 34.26 -2.89
C GLU A 624 7.85 33.80 -4.31
N ILE A 625 6.91 33.10 -4.94
CA ILE A 625 6.97 32.67 -6.33
C ILE A 625 5.62 32.93 -7.02
N LYS A 626 5.64 32.97 -8.35
CA LYS A 626 4.44 33.12 -9.19
C LYS A 626 4.46 32.06 -10.29
N PHE A 627 3.32 31.47 -10.58
CA PHE A 627 3.14 30.50 -11.67
C PHE A 627 2.77 31.14 -13.02
N SER A 628 3.03 32.44 -13.18
CA SER A 628 2.86 33.11 -14.48
C SER A 628 3.83 32.59 -15.56
N GLU A 629 4.96 32.06 -15.12
CA GLU A 629 5.99 31.41 -15.92
C GLU A 629 6.45 30.10 -15.26
N PRO A 630 7.10 29.17 -15.99
CA PRO A 630 7.68 27.97 -15.39
C PRO A 630 8.67 28.34 -14.28
N VAL A 631 8.55 27.71 -13.14
CA VAL A 631 9.39 27.97 -11.96
C VAL A 631 10.55 26.98 -11.97
N GLN A 632 11.78 27.48 -12.10
CA GLN A 632 12.97 26.63 -11.93
C GLN A 632 13.28 26.45 -10.45
N ILE A 633 13.47 25.19 -10.03
CA ILE A 633 13.80 24.81 -8.65
C ILE A 633 14.98 23.85 -8.69
N THR A 634 16.03 24.18 -7.95
CA THR A 634 17.16 23.28 -7.72
C THR A 634 17.04 22.68 -6.33
N MET A 635 17.01 21.36 -6.25
CA MET A 635 17.09 20.59 -5.02
C MET A 635 18.55 20.16 -4.79
N HIS A 636 19.08 20.41 -3.60
CA HIS A 636 20.40 19.93 -3.21
C HIS A 636 20.49 18.40 -3.21
N PRO A 637 21.69 17.81 -3.12
CA PRO A 637 21.83 16.39 -2.80
C PRO A 637 21.06 16.05 -1.53
N TYR A 638 20.14 15.06 -1.61
CA TYR A 638 19.24 14.68 -0.52
C TYR A 638 18.36 15.82 -0.01
N GLY A 639 18.11 16.82 -0.84
CA GLY A 639 17.35 18.03 -0.54
C GLY A 639 15.91 17.95 -1.04
N GLY A 640 15.15 19.00 -0.69
CA GLY A 640 13.75 19.08 -1.08
C GLY A 640 13.17 20.48 -0.95
N PHE A 641 11.87 20.57 -1.21
CA PHE A 641 11.11 21.80 -1.08
C PHE A 641 9.63 21.54 -0.84
N VAL A 642 8.95 22.55 -0.30
CA VAL A 642 7.49 22.64 -0.31
C VAL A 642 7.04 23.98 -0.85
N ILE A 643 5.90 23.98 -1.55
CA ILE A 643 5.22 25.21 -2.01
C ILE A 643 3.78 25.16 -1.51
N LYS A 644 3.31 26.28 -0.98
CA LYS A 644 1.91 26.50 -0.62
C LYS A 644 1.34 27.65 -1.45
N THR A 645 0.23 27.40 -2.19
CA THR A 645 -0.48 28.48 -2.85
C THR A 645 -1.27 29.28 -1.82
N LEU A 646 -1.18 30.61 -1.91
CA LEU A 646 -1.95 31.50 -1.05
C LEU A 646 -3.30 31.77 -1.70
N LEU A 647 -4.37 31.74 -0.90
CA LEU A 647 -5.70 32.18 -1.34
C LEU A 647 -5.62 33.67 -1.71
N GLN A 648 -6.22 34.02 -2.83
CA GLN A 648 -6.45 35.43 -3.20
C GLN A 648 -7.68 35.98 -2.48
#